data_18e3f1c9482c83258453c6701039c9bd
#
_entry.id   18e3f1c9482c83258453c6701039c9bd
#
_cell.length_a   1.000
_cell.length_b   1.000
_cell.length_c   1.000
_cell.angle_alpha   90.00
_cell.angle_beta   90.00
_cell.angle_gamma   90.00
#
_symmetry.space_group_name_H-M   'P 1'
#
loop_
_entity.id
_entity.type
_entity.pdbx_description
1 polymer ?
#
loop_
_entity_poly.entity_id
_entity_poly.type
_entity_poly.pdbx_seq_one_letter_code
_entity_poly.pdbx_strand_id
1 'polypeptide(L)'
;MRTRARKDGGRGLRTLLLAGMIGAAQGSTPASAQVPRAQDRPHAGLMQVHVDATDLDHRVFQVRQLLPVQAGRLTLLHPRYLPGAHGPYGEVDRIAGLQILAEGQVLPWLRDTVEPSAFHVEIPRGVRQIEIRHQFLSALSRDSGRVVMTREMLNLQWISMVLYPAGHRVERIQVQPEVRLPAGWQQASALRLQDGGPADAQTLRFAPVSLETLMDSPLFAGRHLRRIELDPPGQARPVVLNIVADTPEELQASEAQIEAHRRLVQQADKLFASRHFEHYDFLLAISERLGGIGLEHHQSSENGVRPGYFKDWARRPGARSLLPHEYAHSWNGKFRRPADLLTPDYNVPMQDSLLWLYEGQTDYWGRVLAVRAGLVSAEQMRDTLAETVAMLNHRAGRVWRNLQDTTNEGAMARSRSESEWSNWQRGADYYPESTLIWLDADTLIREKSGGQRSLDDFARRFFGLQDGRQQPLSYRFEDIVATLNEVQAHDWARFLRDRLDSHGPGAPLDGLARAGWHLDWAEQPSEFQRHQAEDGEWRSDDFSYSLGLVIKRDGKVDRVLWDSPAFRAGMSRALTLVAVNGTAYKGERLSAAITANKSGQAPLELLVREGELYRTLRIDCREGLRYPRLVRSTAGTERLDAAILQAR
;
A
#
# COMPACT_ATOMS: atom_id res chain seq x y z
N MET A 1 -67.61 -3.63 -13.84
CA MET A 1 -68.87 -4.35 -13.60
C MET A 1 -69.00 -4.71 -12.14
N ARG A 2 -69.93 -4.00 -11.48
CA ARG A 2 -70.79 -4.39 -10.34
C ARG A 2 -70.14 -5.14 -9.15
N THR A 3 -69.85 -4.42 -8.06
CA THR A 3 -70.66 -4.21 -6.84
C THR A 3 -71.27 -5.46 -6.18
N ARG A 4 -70.93 -5.71 -4.93
CA ARG A 4 -71.93 -5.79 -3.84
C ARG A 4 -71.28 -5.84 -2.45
N ALA A 5 -71.68 -4.90 -1.64
CA ALA A 5 -71.52 -4.86 -0.20
C ALA A 5 -72.51 -5.80 0.49
N ARG A 6 -72.17 -6.27 1.69
CA ARG A 6 -73.14 -6.64 2.72
C ARG A 6 -72.61 -6.27 4.11
N LYS A 7 -73.47 -5.59 4.81
CA LYS A 7 -73.44 -5.15 6.22
C LYS A 7 -73.85 -6.31 7.15
N ASP A 8 -73.47 -6.11 8.39
CA ASP A 8 -74.14 -6.25 9.67
C ASP A 8 -73.60 -7.31 10.62
N GLY A 9 -73.42 -6.86 11.87
CA GLY A 9 -73.37 -7.73 13.04
C GLY A 9 -72.55 -7.16 14.20
N GLY A 10 -72.99 -6.06 14.83
CA GLY A 10 -72.37 -5.55 16.06
C GLY A 10 -72.66 -6.44 17.27
N ARG A 11 -71.67 -6.62 18.14
CA ARG A 11 -71.88 -6.93 19.57
C ARG A 11 -70.81 -6.21 20.38
N GLY A 12 -71.27 -5.30 21.22
CA GLY A 12 -70.47 -4.53 22.17
C GLY A 12 -69.80 -5.42 23.21
N LEU A 13 -68.58 -5.12 23.55
CA LEU A 13 -67.94 -5.59 24.75
C LEU A 13 -67.32 -4.44 25.52
N ARG A 14 -67.64 -4.37 26.77
CA ARG A 14 -67.35 -3.33 27.75
C ARG A 14 -65.85 -3.09 27.91
N THR A 15 -65.44 -1.85 27.82
CA THR A 15 -64.11 -1.35 28.13
C THR A 15 -63.92 -1.35 29.65
N LEU A 16 -63.03 -2.19 30.15
CA LEU A 16 -62.44 -2.04 31.47
C LEU A 16 -61.18 -1.22 31.35
N LEU A 17 -61.22 0.01 31.87
CA LEU A 17 -60.02 0.87 32.06
C LEU A 17 -59.17 0.26 33.21
N LEU A 18 -58.08 -0.38 32.89
CA LEU A 18 -56.98 -0.63 33.84
C LEU A 18 -55.96 0.52 33.66
N ALA A 19 -55.95 1.45 34.60
CA ALA A 19 -54.91 2.47 34.71
C ALA A 19 -53.62 1.78 35.23
N GLY A 20 -52.78 1.32 34.29
CA GLY A 20 -51.43 0.91 34.60
C GLY A 20 -50.53 2.14 34.63
N MET A 21 -49.96 2.47 35.77
CA MET A 21 -48.87 3.43 35.91
C MET A 21 -47.64 2.88 35.15
N ILE A 22 -47.41 3.40 33.95
CA ILE A 22 -46.14 3.26 33.27
C ILE A 22 -45.19 4.26 33.94
N GLY A 23 -44.43 3.81 34.92
CA GLY A 23 -43.26 4.50 35.41
C GLY A 23 -42.32 4.73 34.24
N ALA A 24 -42.21 5.96 33.74
CA ALA A 24 -41.15 6.35 32.82
C ALA A 24 -39.80 6.22 33.53
N ALA A 25 -39.18 5.05 33.40
CA ALA A 25 -37.75 4.96 33.58
C ALA A 25 -37.14 5.86 32.49
N GLN A 26 -36.82 7.09 32.84
CA GLN A 26 -35.90 7.92 32.04
C GLN A 26 -34.57 7.18 32.02
N GLY A 27 -34.42 6.30 31.02
CA GLY A 27 -33.11 5.78 30.64
C GLY A 27 -32.31 7.00 30.20
N SER A 28 -31.46 7.51 31.08
CA SER A 28 -30.38 8.40 30.70
C SER A 28 -29.60 7.66 29.60
N THR A 29 -29.72 8.14 28.36
CA THR A 29 -28.78 7.78 27.30
C THR A 29 -27.39 7.98 27.89
N PRO A 30 -26.54 6.94 27.97
CA PRO A 30 -25.19 7.13 28.46
C PRO A 30 -24.56 8.15 27.52
N ALA A 31 -24.14 9.29 28.06
CA ALA A 31 -23.33 10.24 27.31
C ALA A 31 -22.20 9.45 26.66
N SER A 32 -22.03 9.58 25.33
CA SER A 32 -20.91 8.97 24.62
C SER A 32 -19.65 9.20 25.43
N ALA A 33 -19.08 8.14 25.95
CA ALA A 33 -17.93 8.28 26.83
C ALA A 33 -16.73 8.64 25.97
N GLN A 34 -16.19 9.80 26.21
CA GLN A 34 -15.01 10.26 25.49
C GLN A 34 -13.88 9.24 25.62
N VAL A 35 -13.36 8.76 24.49
CA VAL A 35 -12.19 7.86 24.44
C VAL A 35 -11.01 8.59 25.09
N PRO A 36 -10.33 7.99 26.09
CA PRO A 36 -9.20 8.63 26.76
C PRO A 36 -8.06 8.93 25.77
N ARG A 37 -7.57 10.17 25.76
CA ARG A 37 -6.42 10.57 24.93
C ARG A 37 -5.13 9.93 25.44
N ALA A 38 -4.29 9.49 24.51
CA ALA A 38 -2.97 8.94 24.83
C ALA A 38 -2.08 9.95 25.59
N GLN A 39 -1.48 9.49 26.66
CA GLN A 39 -0.55 10.23 27.53
C GLN A 39 0.79 9.50 27.55
N ASP A 40 1.88 10.25 27.73
CA ASP A 40 3.22 9.70 27.90
C ASP A 40 3.41 9.14 29.31
N ARG A 41 2.70 8.05 29.59
CA ARG A 41 2.80 7.30 30.86
C ARG A 41 2.81 5.79 30.57
N PRO A 42 3.63 5.00 31.26
CA PRO A 42 3.64 3.55 31.14
C PRO A 42 2.27 2.95 31.47
N HIS A 43 1.86 1.95 30.71
CA HIS A 43 0.80 1.02 31.14
C HIS A 43 1.38 0.07 32.19
N ALA A 44 0.65 -0.16 33.28
CA ALA A 44 1.12 -0.99 34.37
C ALA A 44 1.03 -2.49 34.03
N GLY A 45 2.18 -3.16 34.03
CA GLY A 45 2.28 -4.60 33.78
C GLY A 45 2.48 -4.96 32.29
N LEU A 46 2.68 -6.25 32.05
CA LEU A 46 2.99 -6.84 30.75
C LEU A 46 1.70 -7.43 30.14
N MET A 47 1.27 -6.91 29.00
CA MET A 47 0.22 -7.53 28.20
C MET A 47 0.78 -8.79 27.52
N GLN A 48 -0.01 -9.87 27.44
CA GLN A 48 0.34 -11.06 26.69
C GLN A 48 -0.67 -11.25 25.56
N VAL A 49 -0.17 -11.60 24.36
CA VAL A 49 -1.00 -11.84 23.18
C VAL A 49 -0.64 -13.20 22.62
N HIS A 50 -1.61 -14.10 22.62
CA HIS A 50 -1.49 -15.45 22.05
C HIS A 50 -2.36 -15.54 20.82
N VAL A 51 -1.78 -15.94 19.69
CA VAL A 51 -2.49 -16.16 18.43
C VAL A 51 -2.32 -17.61 18.00
N ASP A 52 -3.42 -18.34 17.89
CA ASP A 52 -3.44 -19.67 17.27
C ASP A 52 -3.82 -19.49 15.78
N ALA A 53 -2.90 -19.82 14.90
CA ALA A 53 -3.01 -19.72 13.45
C ALA A 53 -3.10 -21.08 12.77
N THR A 54 -3.58 -22.13 13.49
CA THR A 54 -3.61 -23.51 12.97
C THR A 54 -4.85 -23.83 12.17
N ASP A 55 -5.93 -23.03 12.24
CA ASP A 55 -7.17 -23.24 11.48
C ASP A 55 -7.06 -22.70 10.05
N LEU A 56 -6.30 -23.42 9.21
CA LEU A 56 -6.06 -23.04 7.82
C LEU A 56 -7.30 -23.25 6.93
N ASP A 57 -8.19 -24.17 7.29
CA ASP A 57 -9.36 -24.52 6.47
C ASP A 57 -10.40 -23.40 6.51
N HIS A 58 -10.68 -22.84 7.69
CA HIS A 58 -11.59 -21.72 7.85
C HIS A 58 -10.88 -20.36 7.74
N ARG A 59 -9.53 -20.35 7.73
CA ARG A 59 -8.70 -19.13 7.72
C ARG A 59 -9.02 -18.19 8.89
N VAL A 60 -9.08 -18.77 10.08
CA VAL A 60 -9.43 -18.07 11.32
C VAL A 60 -8.22 -18.04 12.25
N PHE A 61 -7.88 -16.85 12.72
CA PHE A 61 -6.95 -16.68 13.82
C PHE A 61 -7.72 -16.63 15.13
N GLN A 62 -7.38 -17.50 16.10
CA GLN A 62 -7.91 -17.44 17.46
C GLN A 62 -7.00 -16.59 18.31
N VAL A 63 -7.54 -15.54 18.90
CA VAL A 63 -6.75 -14.58 19.70
C VAL A 63 -7.17 -14.63 21.14
N ARG A 64 -6.17 -14.71 22.04
CA ARG A 64 -6.30 -14.63 23.47
C ARG A 64 -5.31 -13.61 24.01
N GLN A 65 -5.81 -12.60 24.71
CA GLN A 65 -4.98 -11.59 25.34
C GLN A 65 -5.15 -11.61 26.86
N LEU A 66 -4.06 -11.44 27.60
CA LEU A 66 -4.09 -11.20 29.03
C LEU A 66 -3.63 -9.75 29.26
N LEU A 67 -4.50 -8.94 29.83
CA LEU A 67 -4.27 -7.51 30.02
C LEU A 67 -4.32 -7.18 31.52
N PRO A 68 -3.23 -6.70 32.15
CA PRO A 68 -3.26 -6.12 33.47
C PRO A 68 -4.16 -4.88 33.49
N VAL A 69 -5.02 -4.76 34.52
CA VAL A 69 -6.01 -3.68 34.62
C VAL A 69 -6.16 -3.17 36.03
N GLN A 70 -6.82 -2.03 36.17
CA GLN A 70 -7.30 -1.49 37.43
C GLN A 70 -8.84 -1.46 37.42
N ALA A 71 -9.46 -1.52 38.63
CA ALA A 71 -10.90 -1.40 38.76
C ALA A 71 -11.40 -0.07 38.23
N GLY A 72 -12.60 -0.08 37.63
CA GLY A 72 -13.25 1.07 37.04
C GLY A 72 -13.37 0.97 35.52
N ARG A 73 -13.68 2.08 34.88
CA ARG A 73 -13.93 2.10 33.43
C ARG A 73 -12.65 1.91 32.62
N LEU A 74 -12.68 0.95 31.73
CA LEU A 74 -11.64 0.69 30.73
C LEU A 74 -12.20 0.87 29.32
N THR A 75 -11.44 1.53 28.45
CA THR A 75 -11.71 1.57 27.01
C THR A 75 -10.60 0.78 26.29
N LEU A 76 -10.99 -0.20 25.52
CA LEU A 76 -10.11 -0.96 24.62
C LEU A 76 -10.26 -0.42 23.20
N LEU A 77 -9.16 -0.29 22.48
CA LEU A 77 -9.10 0.19 21.11
C LEU A 77 -8.61 -0.92 20.17
N HIS A 78 -9.28 -1.08 19.05
CA HIS A 78 -8.71 -1.77 17.89
C HIS A 78 -8.00 -0.73 17.01
N PRO A 79 -6.78 -1.01 16.50
CA PRO A 79 -6.09 -0.07 15.61
C PRO A 79 -6.93 0.28 14.39
N ARG A 80 -7.07 1.58 14.13
CA ARG A 80 -7.85 2.12 13.01
C ARG A 80 -6.96 2.69 11.92
N TYR A 81 -6.00 3.56 12.29
CA TYR A 81 -5.05 4.16 11.37
C TYR A 81 -3.79 3.32 11.33
N LEU A 82 -3.58 2.63 10.21
CA LEU A 82 -2.47 1.69 10.08
C LEU A 82 -1.22 2.41 9.55
N PRO A 83 -0.08 2.34 10.26
CA PRO A 83 1.20 2.82 9.75
C PRO A 83 1.51 2.19 8.39
N GLY A 84 2.02 2.98 7.45
CA GLY A 84 2.32 2.54 6.09
C GLY A 84 1.10 2.42 5.16
N ALA A 85 -0.11 2.23 5.70
CA ALA A 85 -1.34 2.26 4.90
C ALA A 85 -1.92 3.67 4.72
N HIS A 86 -1.41 4.66 5.47
CA HIS A 86 -1.77 6.09 5.40
C HIS A 86 -3.26 6.39 5.56
N GLY A 87 -4.00 5.54 6.30
CA GLY A 87 -5.43 5.76 6.43
C GLY A 87 -6.14 4.86 7.44
N PRO A 88 -7.47 5.04 7.59
CA PRO A 88 -8.29 4.33 8.57
C PRO A 88 -8.70 2.94 8.06
N TYR A 89 -7.73 2.09 7.73
CA TYR A 89 -7.97 0.77 7.12
C TYR A 89 -7.95 -0.40 8.12
N GLY A 90 -8.02 -0.12 9.44
CA GLY A 90 -8.15 -1.16 10.45
C GLY A 90 -9.44 -1.96 10.31
N GLU A 91 -9.33 -3.29 10.26
CA GLU A 91 -10.40 -4.23 9.92
C GLU A 91 -11.16 -4.70 11.17
N VAL A 92 -11.71 -3.77 11.97
CA VAL A 92 -12.47 -4.10 13.19
C VAL A 92 -13.74 -4.92 12.92
N ASP A 93 -14.27 -4.87 11.71
CA ASP A 93 -15.40 -5.66 11.22
C ASP A 93 -15.08 -7.15 11.03
N ARG A 94 -13.79 -7.51 10.97
CA ARG A 94 -13.33 -8.91 10.92
C ARG A 94 -13.17 -9.56 12.30
N ILE A 95 -13.34 -8.80 13.38
CA ILE A 95 -13.35 -9.35 14.73
C ILE A 95 -14.70 -9.99 15.00
N ALA A 96 -14.68 -11.26 15.45
CA ALA A 96 -15.87 -12.03 15.83
C ALA A 96 -15.68 -12.67 17.20
N GLY A 97 -16.81 -13.04 17.86
CA GLY A 97 -16.81 -13.78 19.11
C GLY A 97 -16.11 -13.08 20.27
N LEU A 98 -16.06 -11.74 20.30
CA LEU A 98 -15.39 -10.97 21.34
C LEU A 98 -15.99 -11.24 22.72
N GLN A 99 -15.16 -11.72 23.63
CA GLN A 99 -15.45 -11.92 25.05
C GLN A 99 -14.37 -11.22 25.89
N ILE A 100 -14.80 -10.52 26.92
CA ILE A 100 -13.92 -9.94 27.94
C ILE A 100 -14.26 -10.63 29.27
N LEU A 101 -13.28 -11.28 29.89
CA LEU A 101 -13.50 -12.09 31.07
C LEU A 101 -12.65 -11.57 32.24
N ALA A 102 -13.24 -11.56 33.42
CA ALA A 102 -12.52 -11.38 34.68
C ALA A 102 -12.75 -12.63 35.56
N GLU A 103 -11.68 -13.26 36.01
CA GLU A 103 -11.74 -14.48 36.85
C GLU A 103 -12.68 -15.56 36.26
N GLY A 104 -12.68 -15.69 34.93
CA GLY A 104 -13.53 -16.65 34.20
C GLY A 104 -14.98 -16.20 33.95
N GLN A 105 -15.41 -15.07 34.50
CA GLN A 105 -16.74 -14.52 34.28
C GLN A 105 -16.75 -13.51 33.14
N VAL A 106 -17.71 -13.61 32.22
CA VAL A 106 -17.85 -12.68 31.10
C VAL A 106 -18.33 -11.32 31.61
N LEU A 107 -17.60 -10.28 31.29
CA LEU A 107 -17.97 -8.90 31.55
C LEU A 107 -18.76 -8.33 30.35
N PRO A 108 -19.86 -7.60 30.61
CA PRO A 108 -20.56 -6.90 29.54
C PRO A 108 -19.68 -5.75 29.02
N TRP A 109 -19.67 -5.57 27.70
CA TRP A 109 -18.96 -4.49 27.03
C TRP A 109 -19.92 -3.77 26.04
N LEU A 110 -19.61 -2.53 25.75
CA LEU A 110 -20.34 -1.70 24.80
C LEU A 110 -19.37 -1.14 23.75
N ARG A 111 -19.75 -1.23 22.49
CA ARG A 111 -19.04 -0.55 21.40
C ARG A 111 -19.39 0.94 21.44
N ASP A 112 -18.41 1.80 21.28
CA ASP A 112 -18.63 3.25 21.16
C ASP A 112 -19.43 3.56 19.88
N THR A 113 -20.36 4.51 19.97
CA THR A 113 -21.25 4.84 18.85
C THR A 113 -20.64 5.85 17.86
N VAL A 114 -19.58 6.54 18.25
CA VAL A 114 -18.86 7.54 17.45
C VAL A 114 -17.53 6.99 16.95
N GLU A 115 -16.84 6.23 17.81
CA GLU A 115 -15.59 5.53 17.47
C GLU A 115 -15.82 4.01 17.49
N PRO A 116 -16.25 3.40 16.36
CA PRO A 116 -16.63 1.98 16.34
C PRO A 116 -15.48 1.01 16.66
N SER A 117 -14.24 1.50 16.63
CA SER A 117 -13.06 0.72 17.02
C SER A 117 -12.81 0.70 18.53
N ALA A 118 -13.65 1.39 19.33
CA ALA A 118 -13.54 1.46 20.78
C ALA A 118 -14.59 0.59 21.47
N PHE A 119 -14.16 -0.11 22.55
CA PHE A 119 -14.98 -1.00 23.35
C PHE A 119 -14.85 -0.60 24.83
N HIS A 120 -15.96 -0.30 25.48
CA HIS A 120 -16.02 0.11 26.88
C HIS A 120 -16.42 -1.07 27.76
N VAL A 121 -15.71 -1.27 28.86
CA VAL A 121 -15.98 -2.30 29.85
C VAL A 121 -15.75 -1.74 31.27
N GLU A 122 -16.59 -2.14 32.21
CA GLU A 122 -16.42 -1.80 33.63
C GLU A 122 -15.69 -2.93 34.35
N ILE A 123 -14.52 -2.64 34.89
CA ILE A 123 -13.69 -3.61 35.61
C ILE A 123 -14.08 -3.64 37.07
N PRO A 124 -14.51 -4.80 37.61
CA PRO A 124 -14.91 -4.93 39.01
C PRO A 124 -13.78 -4.64 40.01
N ARG A 125 -14.14 -4.21 41.19
CA ARG A 125 -13.15 -4.01 42.29
C ARG A 125 -12.45 -5.33 42.61
N GLY A 126 -11.13 -5.27 42.80
CA GLY A 126 -10.29 -6.42 43.11
C GLY A 126 -9.72 -7.13 41.89
N VAL A 127 -10.31 -6.98 40.72
CA VAL A 127 -9.78 -7.54 39.48
C VAL A 127 -8.53 -6.80 39.05
N ARG A 128 -7.45 -7.54 38.80
CA ARG A 128 -6.14 -7.01 38.39
C ARG A 128 -5.73 -7.40 36.98
N GLN A 129 -6.44 -8.35 36.38
CA GLN A 129 -6.18 -8.84 35.03
C GLN A 129 -7.50 -9.26 34.39
N ILE A 130 -7.65 -8.97 33.12
CA ILE A 130 -8.72 -9.50 32.28
C ILE A 130 -8.15 -10.38 31.17
N GLU A 131 -8.98 -11.28 30.70
CA GLU A 131 -8.72 -12.07 29.50
C GLU A 131 -9.67 -11.59 28.40
N ILE A 132 -9.09 -11.31 27.22
CA ILE A 132 -9.84 -10.93 26.02
C ILE A 132 -9.70 -12.08 25.03
N ARG A 133 -10.83 -12.60 24.53
CA ARG A 133 -10.86 -13.65 23.50
C ARG A 133 -11.64 -13.15 22.30
N HIS A 134 -11.14 -13.41 21.12
CA HIS A 134 -11.86 -13.16 19.86
C HIS A 134 -11.26 -13.97 18.71
N GLN A 135 -11.95 -13.98 17.58
CA GLN A 135 -11.43 -14.47 16.32
C GLN A 135 -11.18 -13.29 15.38
N PHE A 136 -10.12 -13.40 14.56
CA PHE A 136 -9.98 -12.59 13.37
C PHE A 136 -10.25 -13.45 12.14
N LEU A 137 -11.21 -13.02 11.32
CA LEU A 137 -11.71 -13.76 10.16
C LEU A 137 -11.00 -13.28 8.89
N SER A 138 -9.97 -14.02 8.45
CA SER A 138 -9.26 -13.69 7.20
C SER A 138 -10.20 -13.81 5.99
N ALA A 139 -9.97 -12.99 4.97
CA ALA A 139 -10.70 -13.10 3.71
C ALA A 139 -10.49 -14.48 3.06
N LEU A 140 -11.55 -15.04 2.50
CA LEU A 140 -11.52 -16.32 1.78
C LEU A 140 -11.20 -16.13 0.28
N SER A 141 -11.49 -14.93 -0.26
CA SER A 141 -11.23 -14.55 -1.64
C SER A 141 -10.85 -13.07 -1.70
N ARG A 142 -10.27 -12.64 -2.84
CA ARG A 142 -9.92 -11.22 -3.08
C ARG A 142 -11.14 -10.30 -3.07
N ASP A 143 -12.31 -10.79 -3.48
CA ASP A 143 -13.56 -10.00 -3.48
C ASP A 143 -14.04 -9.66 -2.06
N SER A 144 -13.64 -10.46 -1.05
CA SER A 144 -13.97 -10.24 0.36
C SER A 144 -12.87 -9.52 1.14
N GLY A 145 -11.75 -9.19 0.50
CA GLY A 145 -10.61 -8.49 1.10
C GLY A 145 -9.27 -9.16 0.83
N ARG A 146 -8.21 -8.66 1.46
CA ARG A 146 -6.88 -9.25 1.32
C ARG A 146 -6.83 -10.62 2.01
N VAL A 147 -6.44 -11.65 1.26
CA VAL A 147 -6.23 -13.00 1.80
C VAL A 147 -4.89 -13.02 2.55
N VAL A 148 -4.91 -13.30 3.85
CA VAL A 148 -3.72 -13.31 4.70
C VAL A 148 -3.35 -14.71 5.22
N MET A 149 -4.13 -15.73 4.86
CA MET A 149 -3.89 -17.13 5.24
C MET A 149 -4.28 -18.07 4.11
N THR A 150 -3.43 -19.03 3.79
CA THR A 150 -3.67 -20.14 2.86
C THR A 150 -3.26 -21.45 3.52
N ARG A 151 -3.34 -22.59 2.82
CA ARG A 151 -2.85 -23.88 3.33
C ARG A 151 -1.32 -24.02 3.28
N GLU A 152 -0.62 -23.14 2.60
CA GLU A 152 0.83 -23.19 2.40
C GLU A 152 1.57 -22.13 3.21
N MET A 153 0.92 -20.96 3.45
CA MET A 153 1.55 -19.83 4.13
C MET A 153 0.52 -18.89 4.77
N LEU A 154 1.00 -18.04 5.68
CA LEU A 154 0.22 -16.95 6.25
C LEU A 154 1.09 -15.69 6.43
N ASN A 155 0.40 -14.57 6.49
CA ASN A 155 0.90 -13.27 6.92
C ASN A 155 0.12 -12.82 8.16
N LEU A 156 0.72 -12.92 9.31
CA LEU A 156 0.14 -12.43 10.56
C LEU A 156 0.58 -10.99 10.80
N GLN A 157 -0.37 -10.07 10.77
CA GLN A 157 -0.20 -8.68 11.15
C GLN A 157 -0.77 -8.47 12.55
N TRP A 158 0.08 -8.22 13.54
CA TRP A 158 -0.34 -8.03 14.94
C TRP A 158 -1.34 -6.89 15.10
N ILE A 159 -1.26 -5.89 14.23
CA ILE A 159 -2.17 -4.73 14.21
C ILE A 159 -3.64 -5.14 14.01
N SER A 160 -3.88 -6.28 13.36
CA SER A 160 -5.23 -6.84 13.16
C SER A 160 -5.68 -7.73 14.33
N MET A 161 -4.75 -8.15 15.21
CA MET A 161 -5.01 -9.13 16.27
C MET A 161 -5.26 -8.51 17.64
N VAL A 162 -4.87 -7.27 17.86
CA VAL A 162 -4.74 -6.72 19.21
C VAL A 162 -5.83 -5.71 19.53
N LEU A 163 -6.41 -5.84 20.74
CA LEU A 163 -7.13 -4.77 21.42
C LEU A 163 -6.22 -4.20 22.51
N TYR A 164 -6.01 -2.88 22.53
CA TYR A 164 -5.10 -2.23 23.47
C TYR A 164 -5.80 -1.18 24.35
N PRO A 165 -5.30 -0.91 25.57
CA PRO A 165 -5.92 0.05 26.49
C PRO A 165 -5.72 1.50 26.01
N ALA A 166 -6.80 2.26 25.90
CA ALA A 166 -6.76 3.70 25.63
C ALA A 166 -6.09 4.48 26.76
N GLY A 167 -5.59 5.68 26.45
CA GLY A 167 -5.01 6.59 27.42
C GLY A 167 -3.50 6.46 27.63
N HIS A 168 -2.83 5.64 26.85
CA HIS A 168 -1.38 5.47 26.82
C HIS A 168 -0.83 5.65 25.41
N ARG A 169 0.37 6.23 25.29
CA ARG A 169 1.11 6.15 24.03
C ARG A 169 1.51 4.70 23.79
N VAL A 170 1.48 4.27 22.53
CA VAL A 170 1.72 2.86 22.17
C VAL A 170 3.13 2.38 22.52
N GLU A 171 4.12 3.27 22.53
CA GLU A 171 5.49 2.97 22.95
C GLU A 171 5.58 2.67 24.47
N ARG A 172 4.55 3.04 25.25
CA ARG A 172 4.49 2.88 26.71
C ARG A 172 3.70 1.65 27.16
N ILE A 173 3.23 0.83 26.23
CA ILE A 173 2.54 -0.45 26.51
C ILE A 173 3.52 -1.58 26.19
N GLN A 174 3.87 -2.40 27.19
CA GLN A 174 4.73 -3.58 26.99
C GLN A 174 3.89 -4.80 26.67
N VAL A 175 4.31 -5.56 25.66
CA VAL A 175 3.58 -6.74 25.15
C VAL A 175 4.53 -7.90 24.95
N GLN A 176 4.10 -9.10 25.37
CA GLN A 176 4.75 -10.35 25.05
C GLN A 176 3.91 -11.14 24.06
N PRO A 177 4.35 -11.27 22.80
CA PRO A 177 3.63 -12.03 21.80
C PRO A 177 4.00 -13.52 21.81
N GLU A 178 3.00 -14.35 21.48
CA GLU A 178 3.14 -15.77 21.27
C GLU A 178 2.27 -16.20 20.08
N VAL A 179 2.78 -17.05 19.20
CA VAL A 179 2.02 -17.60 18.08
C VAL A 179 2.14 -19.11 18.02
N ARG A 180 1.01 -19.77 17.78
CA ARG A 180 0.95 -21.20 17.48
C ARG A 180 0.75 -21.39 15.98
N LEU A 181 1.66 -22.11 15.34
CA LEU A 181 1.69 -22.38 13.91
C LEU A 181 1.31 -23.85 13.63
N PRO A 182 0.90 -24.18 12.39
CA PRO A 182 0.77 -25.57 11.95
C PRO A 182 2.11 -26.32 12.09
N ALA A 183 2.02 -27.63 12.38
CA ALA A 183 3.21 -28.46 12.56
C ALA A 183 4.10 -28.46 11.29
N GLY A 184 5.40 -28.32 11.49
CA GLY A 184 6.41 -28.33 10.40
C GLY A 184 6.47 -27.02 9.59
N TRP A 185 5.74 -25.98 10.00
CA TRP A 185 5.87 -24.67 9.40
C TRP A 185 7.07 -23.91 9.99
N GLN A 186 7.73 -23.14 9.14
CA GLN A 186 8.78 -22.20 9.51
C GLN A 186 8.27 -20.76 9.47
N GLN A 187 8.93 -19.86 10.16
CA GLN A 187 8.53 -18.45 10.23
C GLN A 187 9.70 -17.50 10.03
N ALA A 188 9.37 -16.27 9.68
CA ALA A 188 10.26 -15.11 9.64
C ALA A 188 9.54 -13.89 10.19
N SER A 189 10.24 -13.11 11.02
CA SER A 189 9.76 -11.87 11.62
C SER A 189 10.95 -11.07 12.15
N ALA A 190 10.77 -9.76 12.32
CA ALA A 190 11.72 -8.92 13.05
C ALA A 190 11.71 -9.18 14.57
N LEU A 191 10.69 -9.86 15.11
CA LEU A 191 10.65 -10.23 16.53
C LEU A 191 11.70 -11.28 16.88
N ARG A 192 12.33 -11.12 18.06
CA ARG A 192 13.29 -12.10 18.58
C ARG A 192 12.60 -13.15 19.44
N LEU A 193 12.90 -14.42 19.19
CA LEU A 193 12.42 -15.49 20.05
C LEU A 193 12.98 -15.34 21.45
N GLN A 194 12.14 -15.56 22.47
CA GLN A 194 12.58 -15.67 23.83
C GLN A 194 13.37 -16.97 23.99
N ASP A 195 14.51 -16.92 24.69
CA ASP A 195 15.36 -18.08 25.02
C ASP A 195 15.95 -18.84 23.79
N GLY A 196 15.96 -18.22 22.61
CA GLY A 196 16.56 -18.81 21.40
C GLY A 196 15.92 -20.11 20.95
N GLY A 197 14.62 -20.30 21.21
CA GLY A 197 13.87 -21.50 20.80
C GLY A 197 13.98 -21.79 19.30
N PRO A 198 13.84 -23.04 18.87
CA PRO A 198 13.94 -23.41 17.46
C PRO A 198 12.88 -22.68 16.63
N ALA A 199 13.28 -22.17 15.47
CA ALA A 199 12.40 -21.40 14.59
C ALA A 199 11.25 -22.23 13.97
N ASP A 200 11.30 -23.55 14.07
CA ASP A 200 10.30 -24.49 13.61
C ASP A 200 9.42 -25.07 14.73
N ALA A 201 9.53 -24.52 15.96
CA ALA A 201 8.63 -24.91 17.05
C ALA A 201 7.18 -24.56 16.71
N GLN A 202 6.24 -25.47 17.04
CA GLN A 202 4.82 -25.24 16.80
C GLN A 202 4.28 -24.01 17.57
N THR A 203 4.81 -23.74 18.76
CA THR A 203 4.47 -22.57 19.56
C THR A 203 5.73 -21.74 19.78
N LEU A 204 5.68 -20.51 19.29
CA LEU A 204 6.79 -19.56 19.30
C LEU A 204 6.48 -18.43 20.27
N ARG A 205 7.32 -18.25 21.26
CA ARG A 205 7.24 -17.16 22.22
C ARG A 205 8.33 -16.15 21.92
N PHE A 206 7.94 -14.90 21.77
CA PHE A 206 8.89 -13.81 21.49
C PHE A 206 9.23 -13.03 22.78
N ALA A 207 10.36 -12.34 22.75
CA ALA A 207 10.75 -11.43 23.82
C ALA A 207 9.73 -10.29 23.97
N PRO A 208 9.52 -9.74 25.17
CA PRO A 208 8.68 -8.58 25.35
C PRO A 208 9.19 -7.37 24.56
N VAL A 209 8.26 -6.67 23.91
CA VAL A 209 8.52 -5.45 23.13
C VAL A 209 7.45 -4.39 23.44
N SER A 210 7.66 -3.15 22.99
CA SER A 210 6.60 -2.15 23.00
C SER A 210 5.46 -2.53 22.05
N LEU A 211 4.25 -2.02 22.30
CA LEU A 211 3.13 -2.23 21.39
C LEU A 211 3.44 -1.64 20.00
N GLU A 212 4.14 -0.50 19.94
CA GLU A 212 4.60 0.08 18.66
C GLU A 212 5.49 -0.92 17.91
N THR A 213 6.50 -1.48 18.57
CA THR A 213 7.40 -2.47 17.95
C THR A 213 6.64 -3.73 17.52
N LEU A 214 5.69 -4.20 18.33
CA LEU A 214 4.87 -5.37 17.97
C LEU A 214 4.08 -5.12 16.69
N MET A 215 3.37 -3.99 16.61
CA MET A 215 2.56 -3.65 15.44
C MET A 215 3.40 -3.48 14.18
N ASP A 216 4.65 -3.07 14.33
CA ASP A 216 5.63 -2.87 13.27
C ASP A 216 6.49 -4.12 12.96
N SER A 217 6.11 -5.28 13.48
CA SER A 217 6.87 -6.54 13.34
C SER A 217 5.95 -7.70 12.92
N PRO A 218 5.40 -7.68 11.71
CA PRO A 218 4.58 -8.78 11.21
C PRO A 218 5.37 -10.08 11.13
N LEU A 219 4.63 -11.18 10.93
CA LEU A 219 5.20 -12.50 10.81
C LEU A 219 4.70 -13.17 9.52
N PHE A 220 5.64 -13.63 8.69
CA PHE A 220 5.34 -14.58 7.63
C PHE A 220 5.67 -15.98 8.11
N ALA A 221 4.80 -16.94 7.82
CA ALA A 221 5.05 -18.35 8.09
C ALA A 221 4.54 -19.21 6.95
N GLY A 222 5.18 -20.34 6.75
CA GLY A 222 4.77 -21.24 5.69
C GLY A 222 5.48 -22.59 5.74
N ARG A 223 4.93 -23.52 4.94
CA ARG A 223 5.49 -24.85 4.73
C ARG A 223 6.81 -24.79 3.95
N HIS A 224 6.91 -23.84 3.02
CA HIS A 224 8.05 -23.65 2.15
C HIS A 224 8.66 -22.29 2.44
N LEU A 225 9.76 -22.28 3.20
CA LEU A 225 10.49 -21.09 3.56
C LEU A 225 11.98 -21.27 3.22
N ARG A 226 12.58 -20.22 2.65
CA ARG A 226 14.02 -20.12 2.42
C ARG A 226 14.54 -18.81 3.00
N ARG A 227 15.60 -18.89 3.82
CA ARG A 227 16.32 -17.76 4.39
C ARG A 227 17.66 -17.57 3.65
N ILE A 228 17.97 -16.33 3.28
CA ILE A 228 19.19 -15.97 2.55
C ILE A 228 19.82 -14.76 3.24
N GLU A 229 21.04 -14.92 3.73
CA GLU A 229 21.83 -13.82 4.28
C GLU A 229 22.29 -12.90 3.13
N LEU A 230 22.03 -11.60 3.24
CA LEU A 230 22.40 -10.61 2.22
C LEU A 230 23.68 -9.87 2.58
N ASP A 231 24.06 -9.82 3.84
CA ASP A 231 25.31 -9.28 4.33
C ASP A 231 26.39 -10.36 4.51
N PRO A 232 27.68 -9.99 4.51
CA PRO A 232 28.75 -10.88 4.90
C PRO A 232 28.62 -11.37 6.36
N PRO A 233 29.11 -12.57 6.70
CA PRO A 233 29.12 -13.07 8.06
C PRO A 233 29.81 -12.09 9.03
N GLY A 234 29.20 -11.89 10.21
CA GLY A 234 29.73 -11.01 11.26
C GLY A 234 29.32 -9.54 11.14
N GLN A 235 28.45 -9.19 10.20
CA GLN A 235 27.85 -7.86 10.15
C GLN A 235 27.05 -7.58 11.44
N ALA A 236 27.32 -6.45 12.10
CA ALA A 236 26.68 -6.11 13.37
C ALA A 236 25.16 -5.90 13.25
N ARG A 237 24.69 -5.41 12.11
CA ARG A 237 23.26 -5.14 11.80
C ARG A 237 22.90 -5.85 10.49
N PRO A 238 22.71 -7.18 10.51
CA PRO A 238 22.56 -7.98 9.32
C PRO A 238 21.22 -7.76 8.62
N VAL A 239 21.21 -7.94 7.31
CA VAL A 239 20.02 -7.93 6.46
C VAL A 239 19.80 -9.31 5.87
N VAL A 240 18.57 -9.79 5.92
CA VAL A 240 18.17 -11.13 5.50
C VAL A 240 16.98 -11.08 4.56
N LEU A 241 16.97 -11.92 3.55
CA LEU A 241 15.82 -12.18 2.69
C LEU A 241 15.17 -13.50 3.10
N ASN A 242 13.96 -13.41 3.63
CA ASN A 242 13.12 -14.56 3.98
C ASN A 242 12.04 -14.71 2.92
N ILE A 243 11.97 -15.86 2.27
CA ILE A 243 11.04 -16.14 1.17
C ILE A 243 10.08 -17.24 1.60
N VAL A 244 8.78 -16.98 1.54
CA VAL A 244 7.73 -18.01 1.65
C VAL A 244 7.06 -18.17 0.28
N ALA A 245 6.71 -19.40 -0.09
CA ALA A 245 6.13 -19.63 -1.42
C ALA A 245 5.03 -20.70 -1.41
N ASP A 246 4.12 -20.66 -2.40
CA ASP A 246 3.09 -21.68 -2.60
C ASP A 246 3.70 -23.06 -2.88
N THR A 247 4.86 -23.11 -3.53
CA THR A 247 5.60 -24.34 -3.87
C THR A 247 7.11 -24.18 -3.66
N PRO A 248 7.86 -25.28 -3.43
CA PRO A 248 9.30 -25.21 -3.22
C PRO A 248 10.09 -24.74 -4.47
N GLU A 249 9.52 -24.91 -5.68
CA GLU A 249 10.14 -24.47 -6.92
C GLU A 249 10.24 -22.94 -7.01
N GLU A 250 9.29 -22.20 -6.39
CA GLU A 250 9.31 -20.74 -6.36
C GLU A 250 10.38 -20.16 -5.43
N LEU A 251 10.97 -20.99 -4.54
CA LEU A 251 12.08 -20.59 -3.68
C LEU A 251 13.45 -20.60 -4.41
N GLN A 252 13.50 -21.11 -5.64
CA GLN A 252 14.74 -21.27 -6.37
C GLN A 252 15.17 -19.97 -7.01
N ALA A 253 16.26 -19.40 -6.50
CA ALA A 253 16.94 -18.23 -7.05
C ALA A 253 18.35 -18.64 -7.52
N SER A 254 18.79 -18.12 -8.65
CA SER A 254 20.17 -18.24 -9.10
C SER A 254 21.12 -17.40 -8.24
N GLU A 255 22.41 -17.74 -8.20
CA GLU A 255 23.39 -16.94 -7.46
C GLU A 255 23.47 -15.50 -7.97
N ALA A 256 23.31 -15.28 -9.28
CA ALA A 256 23.27 -13.93 -9.85
C ALA A 256 22.10 -13.08 -9.33
N GLN A 257 20.93 -13.71 -9.12
CA GLN A 257 19.76 -13.06 -8.55
C GLN A 257 19.95 -12.77 -7.06
N ILE A 258 20.52 -13.71 -6.31
CA ILE A 258 20.87 -13.49 -4.88
C ILE A 258 21.88 -12.36 -4.78
N GLU A 259 22.91 -12.34 -5.63
CA GLU A 259 23.94 -11.30 -5.64
C GLU A 259 23.35 -9.91 -5.97
N ALA A 260 22.32 -9.83 -6.82
CA ALA A 260 21.61 -8.57 -7.05
C ALA A 260 20.91 -8.06 -5.78
N HIS A 261 20.35 -8.94 -4.94
CA HIS A 261 19.77 -8.54 -3.65
C HIS A 261 20.87 -8.16 -2.63
N ARG A 262 22.04 -8.80 -2.63
CA ARG A 262 23.18 -8.36 -1.81
C ARG A 262 23.66 -6.97 -2.23
N ARG A 263 23.76 -6.72 -3.53
CA ARG A 263 24.09 -5.38 -4.04
C ARG A 263 23.06 -4.32 -3.66
N LEU A 264 21.77 -4.68 -3.55
CA LEU A 264 20.75 -3.73 -3.04
C LEU A 264 21.14 -3.20 -1.67
N VAL A 265 21.52 -4.10 -0.74
CA VAL A 265 21.94 -3.72 0.60
C VAL A 265 23.18 -2.82 0.55
N GLN A 266 24.20 -3.20 -0.23
CA GLN A 266 25.42 -2.42 -0.40
C GLN A 266 25.17 -1.03 -1.00
N GLN A 267 24.27 -0.92 -1.99
CA GLN A 267 23.93 0.37 -2.61
C GLN A 267 23.13 1.26 -1.66
N ALA A 268 22.26 0.68 -0.83
CA ALA A 268 21.55 1.42 0.21
C ALA A 268 22.51 1.95 1.28
N ASP A 269 23.46 1.15 1.74
CA ASP A 269 24.52 1.59 2.66
C ASP A 269 25.33 2.76 2.10
N LYS A 270 25.68 2.70 0.82
CA LYS A 270 26.41 3.80 0.15
C LYS A 270 25.54 5.07 -0.02
N LEU A 271 24.23 4.89 -0.24
CA LEU A 271 23.28 5.99 -0.39
C LEU A 271 23.03 6.70 0.94
N PHE A 272 22.68 5.96 1.99
CA PHE A 272 22.23 6.53 3.27
C PHE A 272 23.36 6.67 4.29
N ALA A 273 24.45 5.92 4.17
CA ALA A 273 25.60 5.91 5.07
C ALA A 273 25.26 5.61 6.54
N SER A 274 24.18 4.90 6.80
CA SER A 274 23.69 4.57 8.14
C SER A 274 22.77 3.35 8.11
N ARG A 275 22.58 2.70 9.26
CA ARG A 275 21.54 1.69 9.49
C ARG A 275 20.84 2.01 10.81
N HIS A 276 19.53 2.21 10.78
CA HIS A 276 18.71 2.58 11.94
C HIS A 276 17.97 1.39 12.57
N PHE A 277 18.41 0.19 12.29
CA PHE A 277 17.85 -1.07 12.78
C PHE A 277 18.93 -1.93 13.44
N GLU A 278 18.56 -2.88 14.29
CA GLU A 278 19.47 -3.91 14.82
C GLU A 278 19.69 -5.04 13.81
N HIS A 279 18.71 -5.32 13.01
CA HIS A 279 18.71 -6.24 11.87
C HIS A 279 17.56 -5.86 10.94
N TYR A 280 17.57 -6.35 9.70
CA TYR A 280 16.47 -6.12 8.78
C TYR A 280 16.06 -7.42 8.10
N ASP A 281 14.77 -7.72 8.13
CA ASP A 281 14.19 -8.91 7.54
C ASP A 281 13.25 -8.53 6.38
N PHE A 282 13.70 -8.74 5.14
CA PHE A 282 12.75 -8.77 4.03
C PHE A 282 11.85 -10.00 4.19
N LEU A 283 10.54 -9.80 4.22
CA LEU A 283 9.54 -10.86 4.21
C LEU A 283 8.91 -10.90 2.82
N LEU A 284 9.30 -11.87 2.00
CA LEU A 284 8.85 -12.01 0.61
C LEU A 284 7.92 -13.20 0.47
N ALA A 285 6.66 -12.97 0.11
CA ALA A 285 5.70 -14.01 -0.27
C ALA A 285 5.58 -14.11 -1.79
N ILE A 286 5.80 -15.31 -2.33
CA ILE A 286 5.60 -15.62 -3.75
C ILE A 286 4.36 -16.52 -3.85
N SER A 287 3.20 -15.91 -4.18
CA SER A 287 1.92 -16.62 -4.11
C SER A 287 0.92 -16.15 -5.15
N GLU A 288 0.16 -17.12 -5.69
CA GLU A 288 -1.03 -16.85 -6.49
C GLU A 288 -2.24 -16.50 -5.61
N ARG A 289 -2.27 -17.00 -4.37
CA ARG A 289 -3.45 -16.98 -3.49
C ARG A 289 -3.37 -15.98 -2.36
N LEU A 290 -2.20 -15.78 -1.76
CA LEU A 290 -2.01 -14.75 -0.75
C LEU A 290 -2.15 -13.37 -1.42
N GLY A 291 -2.86 -12.44 -0.78
CA GLY A 291 -3.02 -11.08 -1.30
C GLY A 291 -1.68 -10.34 -1.40
N GLY A 292 -1.48 -9.64 -2.50
CA GLY A 292 -0.29 -8.78 -2.68
C GLY A 292 -0.19 -7.71 -1.61
N ILE A 293 1.04 -7.35 -1.25
CA ILE A 293 1.36 -6.30 -0.30
C ILE A 293 2.73 -5.72 -0.63
N GLY A 294 2.91 -4.42 -0.42
CA GLY A 294 4.13 -3.71 -0.13
C GLY A 294 3.83 -2.92 1.13
N LEU A 295 4.58 -3.16 2.21
CA LEU A 295 4.37 -2.47 3.47
C LEU A 295 5.68 -2.42 4.26
N GLU A 296 6.04 -1.21 4.55
CA GLU A 296 7.27 -0.87 5.24
C GLU A 296 7.16 -1.01 6.76
N HIS A 297 8.23 -1.50 7.35
CA HIS A 297 8.46 -1.56 8.79
C HIS A 297 9.88 -1.08 9.11
N HIS A 298 10.14 -0.74 10.38
CA HIS A 298 11.44 -0.20 10.78
C HIS A 298 12.57 -1.21 10.57
N GLN A 299 12.33 -2.47 10.93
CA GLN A 299 13.30 -3.57 10.89
C GLN A 299 12.87 -4.72 9.95
N SER A 300 11.86 -4.52 9.14
CA SER A 300 11.41 -5.48 8.14
C SER A 300 10.60 -4.80 7.04
N SER A 301 10.19 -5.59 6.04
CA SER A 301 9.15 -5.20 5.09
C SER A 301 8.34 -6.42 4.66
N GLU A 302 7.03 -6.21 4.45
CA GLU A 302 6.14 -7.20 3.86
C GLU A 302 6.09 -7.01 2.35
N ASN A 303 6.40 -8.05 1.59
CA ASN A 303 6.48 -8.01 0.13
C ASN A 303 5.71 -9.19 -0.44
N GLY A 304 4.66 -8.92 -1.21
CA GLY A 304 3.86 -9.95 -1.86
C GLY A 304 3.94 -9.86 -3.38
N VAL A 305 4.45 -10.89 -4.02
CA VAL A 305 4.59 -10.98 -5.48
C VAL A 305 3.93 -12.24 -6.03
N ARG A 306 3.63 -12.22 -7.32
CA ARG A 306 3.09 -13.39 -8.03
C ARG A 306 4.16 -14.45 -8.27
N PRO A 307 3.79 -15.74 -8.45
CA PRO A 307 4.69 -16.79 -8.91
C PRO A 307 5.50 -16.38 -10.15
N GLY A 308 6.73 -16.90 -10.25
CA GLY A 308 7.65 -16.54 -11.32
C GLY A 308 8.60 -15.40 -10.99
N TYR A 309 8.64 -14.88 -9.77
CA TYR A 309 9.56 -13.79 -9.38
C TYR A 309 11.00 -14.05 -9.78
N PHE A 310 11.52 -15.25 -9.52
CA PHE A 310 12.86 -15.66 -9.92
C PHE A 310 12.91 -16.33 -11.32
N LYS A 311 11.88 -17.11 -11.68
CA LYS A 311 11.85 -17.86 -12.96
C LYS A 311 11.69 -16.95 -14.17
N ASP A 312 10.80 -15.95 -14.07
CA ASP A 312 10.48 -15.02 -15.16
C ASP A 312 11.19 -13.67 -14.98
N TRP A 313 12.44 -13.71 -14.52
CA TRP A 313 13.20 -12.53 -14.10
C TRP A 313 13.17 -11.37 -15.09
N ALA A 314 13.37 -11.63 -16.38
CA ALA A 314 13.41 -10.58 -17.40
C ALA A 314 12.04 -9.95 -17.67
N ARG A 315 10.94 -10.70 -17.46
CA ARG A 315 9.59 -10.29 -17.88
C ARG A 315 8.92 -9.31 -16.91
N ARG A 316 9.27 -9.33 -15.62
CA ARG A 316 8.56 -8.59 -14.56
C ARG A 316 9.47 -7.62 -13.80
N PRO A 317 10.05 -6.60 -14.46
CA PRO A 317 10.95 -5.67 -13.79
C PRO A 317 10.25 -4.86 -12.68
N GLY A 318 8.97 -4.54 -12.81
CA GLY A 318 8.21 -3.80 -11.80
C GLY A 318 8.18 -4.49 -10.44
N ALA A 319 8.03 -5.82 -10.40
CA ALA A 319 8.05 -6.58 -9.15
C ALA A 319 9.40 -6.49 -8.40
N ARG A 320 10.49 -6.22 -9.11
CA ARG A 320 11.84 -6.13 -8.52
C ARG A 320 12.19 -4.76 -7.97
N SER A 321 11.35 -3.76 -8.20
CA SER A 321 11.48 -2.45 -7.55
C SER A 321 10.78 -2.41 -6.18
N LEU A 322 9.97 -3.43 -5.83
CA LEU A 322 9.23 -3.48 -4.57
C LEU A 322 10.17 -3.55 -3.37
N LEU A 323 11.06 -4.54 -3.30
CA LEU A 323 11.99 -4.67 -2.18
C LEU A 323 12.89 -3.44 -1.98
N PRO A 324 13.47 -2.82 -3.03
CA PRO A 324 14.19 -1.57 -2.90
C PRO A 324 13.35 -0.40 -2.36
N HIS A 325 12.06 -0.32 -2.73
CA HIS A 325 11.14 0.69 -2.24
C HIS A 325 10.90 0.49 -0.73
N GLU A 326 10.45 -0.69 -0.33
CA GLU A 326 10.18 -1.00 1.08
C GLU A 326 11.44 -0.89 1.96
N TYR A 327 12.61 -1.21 1.42
CA TYR A 327 13.86 -1.08 2.16
C TYR A 327 14.23 0.38 2.40
N ALA A 328 14.06 1.25 1.41
CA ALA A 328 14.32 2.68 1.55
C ALA A 328 13.45 3.32 2.64
N HIS A 329 12.25 2.80 2.88
CA HIS A 329 11.37 3.25 3.95
C HIS A 329 11.93 3.05 5.36
N SER A 330 12.86 2.13 5.59
CA SER A 330 13.53 2.03 6.89
C SER A 330 14.17 3.37 7.30
N TRP A 331 14.67 4.12 6.32
CA TRP A 331 15.20 5.49 6.50
C TRP A 331 14.13 6.57 6.32
N ASN A 332 13.41 6.55 5.17
CA ASN A 332 12.39 7.54 4.84
C ASN A 332 11.00 7.01 5.21
N GLY A 333 10.48 7.45 6.33
CA GLY A 333 9.16 7.06 6.85
C GLY A 333 9.22 6.38 8.20
N LYS A 334 10.14 5.46 8.42
CA LYS A 334 10.24 4.76 9.72
C LYS A 334 11.22 5.47 10.65
N PHE A 335 12.45 5.72 10.25
CA PHE A 335 13.38 6.53 11.04
C PHE A 335 13.10 8.04 10.92
N ARG A 336 13.17 8.59 9.70
CA ARG A 336 12.74 9.98 9.44
C ARG A 336 11.27 9.98 9.07
N ARG A 337 10.43 10.47 9.98
CA ARG A 337 8.97 10.42 9.85
C ARG A 337 8.38 11.82 9.80
N PRO A 338 7.44 12.15 8.89
CA PRO A 338 6.68 13.39 8.95
C PRO A 338 6.09 13.60 10.35
N ALA A 339 6.19 14.82 10.86
CA ALA A 339 5.72 15.13 12.22
C ALA A 339 4.21 14.90 12.39
N ASP A 340 3.44 15.06 11.32
CA ASP A 340 2.00 14.86 11.28
C ASP A 340 1.56 13.40 11.07
N LEU A 341 2.50 12.51 10.74
CA LEU A 341 2.31 11.04 10.73
C LEU A 341 2.74 10.36 12.04
N LEU A 342 3.46 11.07 12.92
CA LEU A 342 3.89 10.54 14.20
C LEU A 342 2.77 10.70 15.23
N THR A 343 1.78 9.79 15.20
CA THR A 343 0.64 9.80 16.13
C THR A 343 0.95 9.06 17.43
N PRO A 344 0.33 9.44 18.55
CA PRO A 344 0.59 8.82 19.86
C PRO A 344 -0.06 7.43 20.01
N ASP A 345 -1.08 7.13 19.22
CA ASP A 345 -1.75 5.84 19.15
C ASP A 345 -2.36 5.62 17.76
N TYR A 346 -2.91 4.43 17.51
CA TYR A 346 -3.45 4.04 16.21
C TYR A 346 -4.90 4.47 15.96
N ASN A 347 -5.50 5.26 16.84
CA ASN A 347 -6.85 5.79 16.68
C ASN A 347 -6.86 7.32 16.51
N VAL A 348 -5.72 7.98 16.63
CA VAL A 348 -5.52 9.37 16.24
C VAL A 348 -5.38 9.44 14.71
N PRO A 349 -6.18 10.28 14.01
CA PRO A 349 -6.08 10.44 12.56
C PRO A 349 -4.68 10.88 12.12
N MET A 350 -4.14 10.19 11.12
CA MET A 350 -2.93 10.58 10.42
C MET A 350 -3.19 11.77 9.51
N GLN A 351 -2.16 12.63 9.34
CA GLN A 351 -2.19 13.74 8.39
C GLN A 351 -1.10 13.50 7.35
N ASP A 352 -1.50 13.41 6.10
CA ASP A 352 -0.66 12.89 5.01
C ASP A 352 0.06 14.00 4.22
N SER A 353 0.24 15.20 4.80
CA SER A 353 0.68 16.41 4.08
C SER A 353 2.05 16.29 3.40
N LEU A 354 2.89 15.36 3.84
CA LEU A 354 4.24 15.13 3.33
C LEU A 354 4.44 13.75 2.65
N LEU A 355 3.37 13.06 2.25
CA LEU A 355 3.49 11.79 1.53
C LEU A 355 4.22 11.96 0.18
N TRP A 356 4.20 13.14 -0.42
CA TRP A 356 5.00 13.44 -1.62
C TRP A 356 6.52 13.28 -1.40
N LEU A 357 6.99 13.39 -0.15
CA LEU A 357 8.37 13.03 0.23
C LEU A 357 8.41 11.60 0.76
N TYR A 358 7.55 11.25 1.71
CA TYR A 358 7.54 9.93 2.34
C TYR A 358 7.47 8.82 1.28
N GLU A 359 6.47 8.87 0.40
CA GLU A 359 6.26 7.89 -0.67
C GLU A 359 6.99 8.25 -1.97
N GLY A 360 6.85 9.51 -2.37
CA GLY A 360 7.36 9.92 -3.67
C GLY A 360 8.87 9.89 -3.79
N GLN A 361 9.61 10.26 -2.75
CA GLN A 361 11.07 10.13 -2.76
C GLN A 361 11.51 8.67 -2.54
N THR A 362 10.74 7.88 -1.79
CA THR A 362 10.98 6.45 -1.66
C THR A 362 10.77 5.72 -2.99
N ASP A 363 9.73 6.05 -3.77
CA ASP A 363 9.55 5.49 -5.12
C ASP A 363 10.72 5.88 -6.04
N TYR A 364 11.20 7.13 -5.95
CA TYR A 364 12.41 7.55 -6.66
C TYR A 364 13.64 6.70 -6.27
N TRP A 365 13.92 6.54 -4.95
CA TRP A 365 15.07 5.77 -4.49
C TRP A 365 14.90 4.27 -4.75
N GLY A 366 13.71 3.73 -4.62
CA GLY A 366 13.42 2.33 -4.96
C GLY A 366 13.80 2.00 -6.40
N ARG A 367 13.44 2.88 -7.34
CA ARG A 367 13.80 2.75 -8.76
C ARG A 367 15.31 2.89 -8.99
N VAL A 368 15.95 3.88 -8.39
CA VAL A 368 17.39 4.11 -8.52
C VAL A 368 18.19 2.94 -7.94
N LEU A 369 17.84 2.50 -6.73
CA LEU A 369 18.50 1.35 -6.07
C LEU A 369 18.29 0.04 -6.83
N ALA A 370 17.10 -0.18 -7.41
CA ALA A 370 16.85 -1.37 -8.23
C ALA A 370 17.82 -1.47 -9.42
N VAL A 371 18.12 -0.36 -10.09
CA VAL A 371 19.08 -0.33 -11.19
C VAL A 371 20.51 -0.44 -10.68
N ARG A 372 20.89 0.33 -9.67
CA ARG A 372 22.25 0.30 -9.08
C ARG A 372 22.62 -1.10 -8.57
N ALA A 373 21.64 -1.84 -8.07
CA ALA A 373 21.81 -3.22 -7.61
C ALA A 373 21.83 -4.26 -8.75
N GLY A 374 21.36 -3.90 -9.94
CA GLY A 374 21.18 -4.83 -11.06
C GLY A 374 19.95 -5.72 -10.93
N LEU A 375 18.98 -5.33 -10.09
CA LEU A 375 17.65 -5.95 -10.03
C LEU A 375 16.85 -5.63 -11.28
N VAL A 376 17.01 -4.43 -11.83
CA VAL A 376 16.38 -3.93 -13.04
C VAL A 376 17.45 -3.32 -13.93
N SER A 377 17.37 -3.51 -15.25
CA SER A 377 18.28 -2.86 -16.19
C SER A 377 17.92 -1.38 -16.38
N ALA A 378 18.88 -0.55 -16.81
CA ALA A 378 18.62 0.85 -17.14
C ALA A 378 17.59 0.98 -18.26
N GLU A 379 17.56 0.07 -19.24
CA GLU A 379 16.55 0.04 -20.31
C GLU A 379 15.16 -0.22 -19.76
N GLN A 380 14.99 -1.28 -18.93
CA GLN A 380 13.71 -1.58 -18.27
C GLN A 380 13.23 -0.43 -17.39
N MET A 381 14.16 0.28 -16.72
CA MET A 381 13.82 1.48 -15.95
C MET A 381 13.34 2.62 -16.84
N ARG A 382 13.97 2.84 -17.99
CA ARG A 382 13.51 3.86 -18.95
C ARG A 382 12.14 3.54 -19.51
N ASP A 383 11.85 2.27 -19.81
CA ASP A 383 10.51 1.84 -20.24
C ASP A 383 9.45 2.12 -19.16
N THR A 384 9.75 1.76 -17.91
CA THR A 384 8.86 2.04 -16.76
C THR A 384 8.67 3.55 -16.56
N LEU A 385 9.74 4.34 -16.70
CA LEU A 385 9.67 5.79 -16.58
C LEU A 385 8.88 6.42 -17.74
N ALA A 386 8.99 5.87 -18.97
CA ALA A 386 8.19 6.30 -20.12
C ALA A 386 6.69 6.13 -19.86
N GLU A 387 6.28 4.99 -19.30
CA GLU A 387 4.88 4.75 -18.89
C GLU A 387 4.43 5.75 -17.82
N THR A 388 5.27 5.98 -16.80
CA THR A 388 4.98 6.93 -15.72
C THR A 388 4.78 8.35 -16.29
N VAL A 389 5.68 8.79 -17.15
CA VAL A 389 5.65 10.11 -17.80
C VAL A 389 4.41 10.25 -18.69
N ALA A 390 4.13 9.24 -19.54
CA ALA A 390 2.98 9.25 -20.42
C ALA A 390 1.66 9.28 -19.65
N MET A 391 1.54 8.45 -18.60
CA MET A 391 0.37 8.43 -17.73
C MET A 391 0.10 9.80 -17.11
N LEU A 392 1.12 10.43 -16.52
CA LEU A 392 0.99 11.74 -15.88
C LEU A 392 0.73 12.86 -16.90
N ASN A 393 1.33 12.77 -18.09
CA ASN A 393 1.09 13.74 -19.16
C ASN A 393 -0.37 13.71 -19.66
N HIS A 394 -1.04 12.56 -19.53
CA HIS A 394 -2.46 12.39 -19.86
C HIS A 394 -3.36 12.40 -18.62
N ARG A 395 -2.86 12.84 -17.46
CA ARG A 395 -3.64 12.95 -16.21
C ARG A 395 -4.55 14.17 -16.26
N ALA A 396 -5.74 14.03 -16.86
CA ALA A 396 -6.71 15.11 -17.05
C ALA A 396 -7.07 15.84 -15.73
N GLY A 397 -7.12 15.11 -14.62
CA GLY A 397 -7.45 15.67 -13.31
C GLY A 397 -6.50 16.75 -12.79
N ARG A 398 -5.30 16.88 -13.35
CA ARG A 398 -4.34 17.95 -12.98
C ARG A 398 -4.89 19.37 -13.24
N VAL A 399 -5.85 19.54 -14.14
CA VAL A 399 -6.42 20.86 -14.44
C VAL A 399 -7.25 21.43 -13.29
N TRP A 400 -7.79 20.58 -12.41
CA TRP A 400 -8.63 21.03 -11.30
C TRP A 400 -8.04 20.69 -9.92
N ARG A 401 -7.10 19.75 -9.86
CA ARG A 401 -6.58 19.21 -8.60
C ARG A 401 -5.05 19.14 -8.64
N ASN A 402 -4.39 19.85 -7.72
CA ASN A 402 -2.93 19.86 -7.60
C ASN A 402 -2.41 18.62 -6.83
N LEU A 403 -1.09 18.46 -6.75
CA LEU A 403 -0.47 17.30 -6.10
C LEU A 403 -0.62 17.37 -4.57
N GLN A 404 -0.49 18.55 -3.97
CA GLN A 404 -0.64 18.71 -2.52
C GLN A 404 -2.03 18.28 -2.05
N ASP A 405 -3.09 18.57 -2.82
CA ASP A 405 -4.43 18.12 -2.48
C ASP A 405 -4.57 16.59 -2.55
N THR A 406 -3.98 15.93 -3.57
CA THR A 406 -3.96 14.45 -3.63
C THR A 406 -3.18 13.85 -2.46
N THR A 407 -2.14 14.54 -1.98
CA THR A 407 -1.33 14.14 -0.84
C THR A 407 -2.13 14.26 0.46
N ASN A 408 -2.83 15.37 0.65
CA ASN A 408 -3.69 15.59 1.83
C ASN A 408 -4.86 14.60 1.92
N GLU A 409 -5.27 14.03 0.78
CA GLU A 409 -6.32 13.00 0.71
C GLU A 409 -5.76 11.56 0.80
N GLY A 410 -4.52 11.35 1.21
CA GLY A 410 -3.88 10.02 1.26
C GLY A 410 -4.77 8.93 1.86
N ALA A 411 -5.47 9.24 2.95
CA ALA A 411 -6.44 8.35 3.59
C ALA A 411 -7.59 7.85 2.69
N MET A 412 -7.89 8.55 1.59
CA MET A 412 -8.95 8.20 0.63
C MET A 412 -8.40 7.68 -0.70
N ALA A 413 -7.08 7.69 -0.88
CA ALA A 413 -6.43 7.43 -2.17
C ALA A 413 -6.77 6.05 -2.75
N ARG A 414 -6.90 5.02 -1.90
CA ARG A 414 -7.25 3.65 -2.31
C ARG A 414 -8.58 3.61 -3.05
N SER A 415 -9.63 4.24 -2.53
CA SER A 415 -10.95 4.22 -3.16
C SER A 415 -10.96 4.96 -4.50
N ARG A 416 -10.10 5.97 -4.67
CA ARG A 416 -10.02 6.73 -5.93
C ARG A 416 -9.23 6.02 -7.02
N SER A 417 -8.19 5.27 -6.67
CA SER A 417 -7.41 4.52 -7.65
C SER A 417 -8.21 3.41 -8.35
N GLU A 418 -9.27 2.94 -7.70
CA GLU A 418 -10.18 1.91 -8.23
C GLU A 418 -11.40 2.48 -8.96
N SER A 419 -11.54 3.82 -9.03
CA SER A 419 -12.70 4.45 -9.67
C SER A 419 -12.64 4.36 -11.19
N GLU A 420 -13.82 4.42 -11.82
CA GLU A 420 -13.99 4.39 -13.28
C GLU A 420 -13.27 5.55 -13.99
N TRP A 421 -13.15 6.69 -13.30
CA TRP A 421 -12.58 7.92 -13.84
C TRP A 421 -11.31 8.34 -13.09
N SER A 422 -10.47 7.37 -12.73
CA SER A 422 -9.27 7.60 -11.91
C SER A 422 -8.30 8.64 -12.49
N ASN A 423 -8.21 8.77 -13.82
CA ASN A 423 -7.36 9.80 -14.45
C ASN A 423 -7.95 11.23 -14.36
N TRP A 424 -9.26 11.36 -14.10
CA TRP A 424 -9.93 12.64 -13.82
C TRP A 424 -9.97 12.95 -12.33
N GLN A 425 -10.32 11.96 -11.51
CA GLN A 425 -10.40 12.13 -10.07
C GLN A 425 -9.04 12.31 -9.40
N ARG A 426 -7.98 11.74 -9.97
CA ARG A 426 -6.66 11.56 -9.36
C ARG A 426 -6.73 10.76 -8.05
N GLY A 427 -5.65 10.13 -7.66
CA GLY A 427 -5.57 9.33 -6.44
C GLY A 427 -4.17 9.47 -5.84
N ALA A 428 -3.46 8.37 -5.70
CA ALA A 428 -2.11 8.31 -5.13
C ALA A 428 -1.01 8.85 -6.07
N ASP A 429 -1.25 10.00 -6.72
CA ASP A 429 -0.29 10.61 -7.66
C ASP A 429 0.99 11.10 -6.96
N TYR A 430 0.97 11.19 -5.62
CA TYR A 430 2.16 11.50 -4.81
C TYR A 430 3.27 10.43 -4.93
N TYR A 431 3.01 9.22 -5.43
CA TYR A 431 4.05 8.27 -5.84
C TYR A 431 4.68 8.67 -7.19
N PRO A 432 3.97 8.55 -8.33
CA PRO A 432 4.60 8.72 -9.64
C PRO A 432 4.96 10.16 -9.96
N GLU A 433 4.14 11.14 -9.57
CA GLU A 433 4.42 12.54 -9.88
C GLU A 433 5.57 13.08 -9.04
N SER A 434 5.64 12.69 -7.77
CA SER A 434 6.76 13.09 -6.93
C SER A 434 8.07 12.42 -7.34
N THR A 435 8.05 11.21 -7.91
CA THR A 435 9.25 10.62 -8.54
C THR A 435 9.84 11.55 -9.59
N LEU A 436 9.00 12.21 -10.42
CA LEU A 436 9.48 13.19 -11.40
C LEU A 436 9.96 14.50 -10.74
N ILE A 437 9.34 14.93 -9.65
CA ILE A 437 9.78 16.11 -8.88
C ILE A 437 11.16 15.84 -8.27
N TRP A 438 11.41 14.65 -7.74
CA TRP A 438 12.71 14.30 -7.15
C TRP A 438 13.79 14.06 -8.22
N LEU A 439 13.43 13.56 -9.40
CA LEU A 439 14.31 13.54 -10.56
C LEU A 439 14.68 14.97 -10.99
N ASP A 440 13.72 15.89 -10.94
CA ASP A 440 13.94 17.30 -11.24
C ASP A 440 14.88 17.95 -10.21
N ALA A 441 14.68 17.69 -8.92
CA ALA A 441 15.57 18.18 -7.86
C ALA A 441 16.99 17.62 -8.02
N ASP A 442 17.16 16.30 -8.27
CA ASP A 442 18.48 15.70 -8.46
C ASP A 442 19.23 16.28 -9.66
N THR A 443 18.55 16.39 -10.80
CA THR A 443 19.16 16.95 -12.02
C THR A 443 19.51 18.43 -11.86
N LEU A 444 18.71 19.20 -11.13
CA LEU A 444 18.97 20.61 -10.84
C LEU A 444 20.19 20.77 -9.90
N ILE A 445 20.29 19.95 -8.85
CA ILE A 445 21.47 19.93 -7.98
C ILE A 445 22.73 19.62 -8.79
N ARG A 446 22.71 18.60 -9.63
CA ARG A 446 23.83 18.22 -10.50
C ARG A 446 24.19 19.32 -11.49
N GLU A 447 23.22 19.95 -12.12
CA GLU A 447 23.45 21.05 -13.05
C GLU A 447 24.14 22.24 -12.35
N LYS A 448 23.60 22.72 -11.22
CA LYS A 448 24.12 23.84 -10.48
C LYS A 448 25.48 23.61 -9.83
N SER A 449 25.78 22.35 -9.48
CA SER A 449 27.07 21.97 -8.87
C SER A 449 28.13 21.51 -9.87
N GLY A 450 27.84 21.53 -11.17
CA GLY A 450 28.73 20.94 -12.17
C GLY A 450 28.93 19.44 -12.02
N GLY A 451 27.91 18.72 -11.49
CA GLY A 451 27.93 17.27 -11.26
C GLY A 451 28.60 16.84 -9.95
N GLN A 452 29.09 17.78 -9.12
CA GLN A 452 29.80 17.44 -7.88
C GLN A 452 28.86 17.07 -6.73
N ARG A 453 27.62 17.49 -6.76
CA ARG A 453 26.56 17.21 -5.77
C ARG A 453 25.33 16.62 -6.43
N SER A 454 24.55 15.90 -5.66
CA SER A 454 23.38 15.17 -6.12
C SER A 454 22.36 14.99 -4.99
N LEU A 455 21.23 14.38 -5.30
CA LEU A 455 20.26 14.00 -4.28
C LEU A 455 20.79 12.90 -3.34
N ASP A 456 21.83 12.13 -3.72
CA ASP A 456 22.54 11.20 -2.81
C ASP A 456 23.12 11.96 -1.59
N ASP A 457 23.59 13.21 -1.79
CA ASP A 457 24.10 14.04 -0.68
C ASP A 457 22.98 14.51 0.25
N PHE A 458 21.80 14.78 -0.30
CA PHE A 458 20.60 15.01 0.50
C PHE A 458 20.23 13.78 1.31
N ALA A 459 20.22 12.60 0.69
CA ALA A 459 19.86 11.35 1.36
C ALA A 459 20.77 11.09 2.57
N ARG A 460 22.08 11.25 2.43
CA ARG A 460 23.03 11.09 3.55
C ARG A 460 22.78 12.09 4.67
N ARG A 461 22.54 13.37 4.34
CA ARG A 461 22.33 14.42 5.33
C ARG A 461 20.99 14.33 6.03
N PHE A 462 19.93 14.01 5.27
CA PHE A 462 18.57 14.01 5.79
C PHE A 462 18.17 12.70 6.47
N PHE A 463 18.57 11.57 5.90
CA PHE A 463 18.21 10.23 6.39
C PHE A 463 19.35 9.53 7.12
N GLY A 464 20.60 9.84 6.79
CA GLY A 464 21.80 9.21 7.38
C GLY A 464 22.19 9.75 8.76
N LEU A 465 21.37 10.61 9.37
CA LEU A 465 21.64 11.21 10.67
C LEU A 465 21.65 10.16 11.78
N GLN A 466 22.57 10.29 12.76
CA GLN A 466 22.56 9.52 14.01
C GLN A 466 22.52 8.01 13.77
N ASP A 467 23.51 7.48 13.02
CA ASP A 467 23.63 6.04 12.74
C ASP A 467 23.38 5.18 14.00
N GLY A 468 22.60 4.12 13.88
CA GLY A 468 22.22 3.21 14.94
C GLY A 468 21.05 3.67 15.82
N ARG A 469 20.56 4.89 15.65
CA ARG A 469 19.36 5.34 16.37
C ARG A 469 18.12 4.68 15.79
N GLN A 470 17.34 4.01 16.64
CA GLN A 470 16.10 3.34 16.24
C GLN A 470 14.85 4.22 16.46
N GLN A 471 14.88 5.15 17.44
CA GLN A 471 13.71 6.00 17.69
C GLN A 471 13.48 6.96 16.53
N PRO A 472 12.23 7.09 16.07
CA PRO A 472 11.88 8.00 14.99
C PRO A 472 12.36 9.44 15.26
N LEU A 473 12.84 10.10 14.22
CA LEU A 473 13.19 11.51 14.21
C LEU A 473 12.27 12.25 13.24
N SER A 474 11.32 12.99 13.78
CA SER A 474 10.33 13.69 12.95
C SER A 474 10.93 14.84 12.16
N TYR A 475 10.24 15.23 11.08
CA TYR A 475 10.60 16.36 10.24
C TYR A 475 9.35 17.12 9.74
N ARG A 476 9.57 18.35 9.32
CA ARG A 476 8.58 19.23 8.69
C ARG A 476 9.09 19.71 7.33
N PHE A 477 8.26 20.43 6.59
CA PHE A 477 8.62 20.98 5.27
C PHE A 477 9.89 21.84 5.33
N GLU A 478 10.05 22.64 6.39
CA GLU A 478 11.19 23.53 6.58
C GLU A 478 12.52 22.76 6.71
N ASP A 479 12.50 21.59 7.33
CA ASP A 479 13.69 20.73 7.49
C ASP A 479 14.16 20.19 6.12
N ILE A 480 13.21 19.88 5.23
CA ILE A 480 13.49 19.44 3.86
C ILE A 480 14.19 20.56 3.10
N VAL A 481 13.60 21.76 3.13
CA VAL A 481 14.12 22.96 2.45
C VAL A 481 15.51 23.33 3.00
N ALA A 482 15.69 23.30 4.31
CA ALA A 482 16.98 23.60 4.94
C ALA A 482 18.07 22.63 4.47
N THR A 483 17.80 21.31 4.51
CA THR A 483 18.79 20.31 4.07
C THR A 483 19.10 20.38 2.57
N LEU A 484 18.10 20.65 1.72
CA LEU A 484 18.34 20.87 0.29
C LEU A 484 19.25 22.09 0.06
N ASN A 485 19.08 23.17 0.83
CA ASN A 485 19.95 24.36 0.75
C ASN A 485 21.37 24.09 1.22
N GLU A 486 21.58 23.22 2.20
CA GLU A 486 22.92 22.77 2.61
C GLU A 486 23.62 21.97 1.51
N VAL A 487 22.87 21.20 0.73
CA VAL A 487 23.41 20.47 -0.41
C VAL A 487 23.71 21.41 -1.56
N GLN A 488 22.75 22.24 -1.94
CA GLN A 488 22.89 23.19 -3.04
C GLN A 488 22.01 24.41 -2.80
N ALA A 489 22.61 25.60 -2.69
CA ALA A 489 21.85 26.83 -2.51
C ALA A 489 20.91 27.08 -3.68
N HIS A 490 19.60 27.18 -3.39
CA HIS A 490 18.53 27.48 -4.32
C HIS A 490 17.25 27.85 -3.56
N ASP A 491 16.29 28.49 -4.21
CA ASP A 491 14.96 28.71 -3.61
C ASP A 491 14.14 27.40 -3.64
N TRP A 492 14.52 26.45 -2.77
CA TRP A 492 13.88 25.14 -2.69
C TRP A 492 12.44 25.21 -2.18
N ALA A 493 12.12 26.18 -1.34
CA ALA A 493 10.74 26.36 -0.89
C ALA A 493 9.82 26.66 -2.07
N ARG A 494 10.19 27.62 -2.90
CA ARG A 494 9.45 27.98 -4.11
C ARG A 494 9.47 26.83 -5.12
N PHE A 495 10.63 26.20 -5.36
CA PHE A 495 10.77 25.07 -6.28
C PHE A 495 9.77 23.94 -5.95
N LEU A 496 9.66 23.56 -4.69
CA LEU A 496 8.74 22.51 -4.25
C LEU A 496 7.28 22.98 -4.32
N ARG A 497 6.98 24.18 -3.83
CA ARG A 497 5.61 24.71 -3.84
C ARG A 497 5.07 24.90 -5.25
N ASP A 498 5.87 25.44 -6.18
CA ASP A 498 5.45 25.59 -7.58
C ASP A 498 5.04 24.25 -8.21
N ARG A 499 5.61 23.12 -7.78
CA ARG A 499 5.29 21.79 -8.28
C ARG A 499 4.14 21.12 -7.54
N LEU A 500 4.08 21.28 -6.22
CA LEU A 500 3.03 20.68 -5.39
C LEU A 500 1.68 21.38 -5.59
N ASP A 501 1.68 22.69 -5.76
CA ASP A 501 0.47 23.52 -5.76
C ASP A 501 -0.01 23.88 -7.18
N SER A 502 0.77 23.57 -8.22
CA SER A 502 0.42 23.89 -9.60
C SER A 502 -0.75 23.06 -10.14
N HIS A 503 -1.48 23.68 -11.03
CA HIS A 503 -2.54 23.08 -11.85
C HIS A 503 -2.14 23.15 -13.33
N GLY A 504 -2.84 22.43 -14.16
CA GLY A 504 -2.68 22.51 -15.62
C GLY A 504 -2.38 21.15 -16.25
N PRO A 505 -2.49 21.08 -17.58
CA PRO A 505 -2.20 19.84 -18.31
C PRO A 505 -0.69 19.54 -18.30
N GLY A 506 -0.36 18.27 -18.47
CA GLY A 506 1.01 17.80 -18.60
C GLY A 506 1.68 17.46 -17.26
N ALA A 507 2.73 16.66 -17.35
CA ALA A 507 3.55 16.25 -16.24
C ALA A 507 4.73 17.22 -16.00
N PRO A 508 5.36 17.22 -14.80
CA PRO A 508 6.57 18.01 -14.56
C PRO A 508 7.78 17.33 -15.23
N LEU A 509 8.09 17.70 -16.48
CA LEU A 509 9.11 17.04 -17.32
C LEU A 509 10.49 17.70 -17.29
N ASP A 510 10.68 18.81 -16.57
CA ASP A 510 11.96 19.55 -16.52
C ASP A 510 13.13 18.66 -16.09
N GLY A 511 12.90 17.80 -15.09
CA GLY A 511 13.90 16.85 -14.61
C GLY A 511 14.30 15.83 -15.66
N LEU A 512 13.34 15.32 -16.43
CA LEU A 512 13.61 14.39 -17.52
C LEU A 512 14.43 15.05 -18.63
N ALA A 513 14.07 16.28 -19.02
CA ALA A 513 14.80 17.05 -20.01
C ALA A 513 16.26 17.34 -19.57
N ARG A 514 16.46 17.74 -18.30
CA ARG A 514 17.81 17.92 -17.73
C ARG A 514 18.58 16.61 -17.59
N ALA A 515 17.88 15.48 -17.43
CA ALA A 515 18.49 14.15 -17.44
C ALA A 515 18.95 13.71 -18.85
N GLY A 516 18.63 14.46 -19.90
CA GLY A 516 19.02 14.20 -21.28
C GLY A 516 18.03 13.33 -22.06
N TRP A 517 16.77 13.24 -21.60
CA TRP A 517 15.74 12.41 -22.20
C TRP A 517 14.42 13.17 -22.42
N HIS A 518 13.60 12.73 -23.36
CA HIS A 518 12.24 13.22 -23.57
C HIS A 518 11.29 12.10 -23.96
N LEU A 519 10.00 12.30 -23.70
CA LEU A 519 8.93 11.40 -24.12
C LEU A 519 8.74 11.46 -25.64
N ASP A 520 8.68 10.32 -26.27
CA ASP A 520 8.32 10.14 -27.67
C ASP A 520 7.39 8.92 -27.80
N TRP A 521 6.88 8.69 -29.00
CA TRP A 521 5.88 7.66 -29.27
C TRP A 521 6.37 6.69 -30.36
N ALA A 522 6.21 5.39 -30.10
CA ALA A 522 6.45 4.33 -31.06
C ALA A 522 5.13 3.75 -31.56
N GLU A 523 5.12 3.22 -32.78
CA GLU A 523 3.97 2.48 -33.33
C GLU A 523 3.95 1.00 -32.91
N GLN A 524 5.02 0.53 -32.29
CA GLN A 524 5.13 -0.83 -31.74
C GLN A 524 5.44 -0.77 -30.25
N PRO A 525 4.83 -1.65 -29.45
CA PRO A 525 5.13 -1.73 -28.02
C PRO A 525 6.56 -2.24 -27.79
N SER A 526 7.22 -1.77 -26.73
CA SER A 526 8.49 -2.32 -26.26
C SER A 526 8.30 -3.76 -25.75
N GLU A 527 9.39 -4.48 -25.53
CA GLU A 527 9.34 -5.82 -24.92
C GLU A 527 8.69 -5.77 -23.53
N PHE A 528 9.01 -4.77 -22.74
CA PHE A 528 8.40 -4.51 -21.44
C PHE A 528 6.87 -4.36 -21.53
N GLN A 529 6.36 -3.54 -22.44
CA GLN A 529 4.94 -3.32 -22.65
C GLN A 529 4.20 -4.58 -23.13
N ARG A 530 4.83 -5.37 -24.02
CA ARG A 530 4.28 -6.68 -24.42
C ARG A 530 4.15 -7.63 -23.23
N HIS A 531 5.18 -7.73 -22.40
CA HIS A 531 5.14 -8.57 -21.22
C HIS A 531 4.08 -8.12 -20.21
N GLN A 532 3.90 -6.80 -20.02
CA GLN A 532 2.83 -6.30 -19.16
C GLN A 532 1.43 -6.69 -19.69
N ALA A 533 1.21 -6.58 -20.98
CA ALA A 533 -0.06 -6.95 -21.61
C ALA A 533 -0.36 -8.46 -21.50
N GLU A 534 0.69 -9.30 -21.50
CA GLU A 534 0.56 -10.76 -21.37
C GLU A 534 0.38 -11.23 -19.91
N ASP A 535 1.06 -10.57 -18.98
CA ASP A 535 1.15 -10.98 -17.57
C ASP A 535 0.09 -10.33 -16.66
N GLY A 536 -0.61 -9.31 -17.14
CA GLY A 536 -1.68 -8.65 -16.41
C GLY A 536 -2.78 -9.63 -15.99
N GLU A 537 -3.37 -9.45 -14.81
CA GLU A 537 -4.44 -10.30 -14.26
C GLU A 537 -5.60 -10.53 -15.24
N TRP A 538 -5.79 -9.59 -16.15
CA TRP A 538 -6.89 -9.55 -17.08
C TRP A 538 -6.49 -9.64 -18.56
N ARG A 539 -5.19 -9.81 -18.87
CA ARG A 539 -4.70 -9.86 -20.26
C ARG A 539 -5.46 -8.87 -21.13
N SER A 540 -5.12 -7.60 -21.00
CA SER A 540 -5.81 -6.51 -21.69
C SER A 540 -5.02 -6.00 -22.88
N ASP A 541 -5.74 -5.46 -23.86
CA ASP A 541 -5.18 -4.71 -24.98
C ASP A 541 -5.18 -3.22 -24.60
N ASP A 542 -4.01 -2.60 -24.51
CA ASP A 542 -3.84 -1.22 -24.08
C ASP A 542 -3.69 -0.27 -25.26
N PHE A 543 -4.69 0.58 -25.47
CA PHE A 543 -4.75 1.65 -26.46
C PHE A 543 -4.89 3.02 -25.76
N SER A 544 -4.36 3.16 -24.54
CA SER A 544 -4.51 4.37 -23.73
C SER A 544 -4.08 5.62 -24.47
N TYR A 545 -2.99 5.56 -25.21
CA TYR A 545 -2.44 6.74 -25.88
C TYR A 545 -2.83 6.86 -27.36
N SER A 546 -3.53 5.86 -27.89
CA SER A 546 -4.10 5.89 -29.24
C SER A 546 -5.56 6.33 -29.24
N LEU A 547 -6.39 5.70 -28.44
CA LEU A 547 -7.83 5.94 -28.34
C LEU A 547 -8.26 6.48 -26.96
N GLY A 548 -7.43 6.31 -25.93
CA GLY A 548 -7.81 6.49 -24.53
C GLY A 548 -8.55 5.29 -23.96
N LEU A 549 -8.22 4.06 -24.37
CA LEU A 549 -9.02 2.87 -24.13
C LEU A 549 -8.14 1.67 -23.74
N VAL A 550 -8.53 0.96 -22.68
CA VAL A 550 -7.98 -0.35 -22.32
C VAL A 550 -9.13 -1.36 -22.33
N ILE A 551 -8.93 -2.51 -22.97
CA ILE A 551 -9.97 -3.52 -23.19
C ILE A 551 -9.44 -4.88 -22.76
N LYS A 552 -10.22 -5.61 -21.95
CA LYS A 552 -9.94 -7.01 -21.62
C LYS A 552 -10.13 -7.90 -22.84
N ARG A 553 -9.49 -9.06 -22.87
CA ARG A 553 -9.59 -10.00 -24.03
C ARG A 553 -11.01 -10.48 -24.31
N ASP A 554 -11.89 -10.46 -23.32
CA ASP A 554 -13.31 -10.78 -23.49
C ASP A 554 -14.14 -9.61 -24.08
N GLY A 555 -13.48 -8.50 -24.40
CA GLY A 555 -14.08 -7.29 -24.95
C GLY A 555 -14.60 -6.31 -23.92
N LYS A 556 -14.61 -6.63 -22.63
CA LYS A 556 -15.03 -5.68 -21.58
C LYS A 556 -14.09 -4.49 -21.54
N VAL A 557 -14.66 -3.30 -21.49
CA VAL A 557 -13.88 -2.08 -21.29
C VAL A 557 -13.35 -2.04 -19.86
N ASP A 558 -12.03 -1.98 -19.72
CA ASP A 558 -11.35 -1.90 -18.43
C ASP A 558 -11.12 -0.46 -18.00
N ARG A 559 -10.68 0.40 -18.92
CA ARG A 559 -10.39 1.82 -18.65
C ARG A 559 -10.72 2.68 -19.85
N VAL A 560 -11.22 3.88 -19.57
CA VAL A 560 -11.37 4.97 -20.54
C VAL A 560 -10.74 6.21 -19.96
N LEU A 561 -9.85 6.85 -20.71
CA LEU A 561 -9.26 8.12 -20.27
C LEU A 561 -10.25 9.26 -20.50
N TRP A 562 -10.42 10.11 -19.49
CA TRP A 562 -11.28 11.30 -19.56
C TRP A 562 -10.86 12.20 -20.71
N ASP A 563 -11.83 12.71 -21.44
CA ASP A 563 -11.67 13.57 -22.63
C ASP A 563 -10.82 12.99 -23.77
N SER A 564 -10.62 11.67 -23.79
CA SER A 564 -9.99 10.97 -24.91
C SER A 564 -10.94 10.83 -26.12
N PRO A 565 -10.43 10.42 -27.32
CA PRO A 565 -11.30 10.09 -28.45
C PRO A 565 -12.38 9.06 -28.10
N ALA A 566 -12.05 8.01 -27.35
CA ALA A 566 -13.01 7.01 -26.89
C ALA A 566 -14.06 7.60 -25.93
N PHE A 567 -13.64 8.42 -24.99
CA PHE A 567 -14.55 9.11 -24.05
C PHE A 567 -15.55 10.00 -24.80
N ARG A 568 -15.07 10.85 -25.72
CA ARG A 568 -15.93 11.74 -26.51
C ARG A 568 -16.92 10.99 -27.41
N ALA A 569 -16.58 9.78 -27.85
CA ALA A 569 -17.47 8.91 -28.59
C ALA A 569 -18.52 8.19 -27.70
N GLY A 570 -18.44 8.31 -26.38
CA GLY A 570 -19.37 7.69 -25.44
C GLY A 570 -18.95 6.32 -24.92
N MET A 571 -17.65 5.97 -24.97
CA MET A 571 -17.13 4.77 -24.30
C MET A 571 -17.14 4.93 -22.78
N SER A 572 -17.42 3.84 -22.07
CA SER A 572 -17.34 3.72 -20.61
C SER A 572 -17.04 2.29 -20.19
N ARG A 573 -16.70 2.07 -18.91
CA ARG A 573 -16.46 0.73 -18.33
C ARG A 573 -17.72 -0.16 -18.32
N ALA A 574 -18.92 0.42 -18.47
CA ALA A 574 -20.17 -0.34 -18.57
C ALA A 574 -20.29 -1.14 -19.87
N LEU A 575 -19.44 -0.84 -20.86
CA LEU A 575 -19.55 -1.38 -22.22
C LEU A 575 -18.67 -2.61 -22.44
N THR A 576 -19.13 -3.46 -23.36
CA THR A 576 -18.33 -4.53 -23.96
C THR A 576 -18.17 -4.23 -25.45
N LEU A 577 -16.94 -4.19 -25.97
CA LEU A 577 -16.65 -4.08 -27.39
C LEU A 577 -16.91 -5.42 -28.08
N VAL A 578 -17.81 -5.43 -29.04
CA VAL A 578 -18.26 -6.63 -29.75
C VAL A 578 -17.60 -6.77 -31.10
N ALA A 579 -17.53 -5.66 -31.84
CA ALA A 579 -16.95 -5.67 -33.19
C ALA A 579 -16.23 -4.35 -33.52
N VAL A 580 -15.28 -4.44 -34.44
CA VAL A 580 -14.50 -3.33 -35.01
C VAL A 580 -14.73 -3.35 -36.53
N ASN A 581 -15.23 -2.26 -37.09
CA ASN A 581 -15.54 -2.13 -38.55
C ASN A 581 -16.32 -3.34 -39.07
N GLY A 582 -17.37 -3.77 -38.33
CA GLY A 582 -18.22 -4.89 -38.69
C GLY A 582 -17.65 -6.29 -38.46
N THR A 583 -16.41 -6.42 -37.95
CA THR A 583 -15.76 -7.71 -37.67
C THR A 583 -15.60 -7.92 -36.16
N ALA A 584 -15.87 -9.14 -35.67
CA ALA A 584 -15.79 -9.47 -34.25
C ALA A 584 -14.47 -8.98 -33.60
N TYR A 585 -14.55 -8.43 -32.39
CA TYR A 585 -13.41 -7.88 -31.67
C TYR A 585 -12.29 -8.92 -31.45
N LYS A 586 -11.09 -8.48 -31.75
CA LYS A 586 -9.80 -9.03 -31.28
C LYS A 586 -8.82 -7.87 -31.19
N GLY A 587 -7.90 -7.88 -30.25
CA GLY A 587 -6.92 -6.81 -30.05
C GLY A 587 -6.14 -6.48 -31.33
N GLU A 588 -5.67 -7.53 -32.05
CA GLU A 588 -4.94 -7.36 -33.32
C GLU A 588 -5.78 -6.68 -34.40
N ARG A 589 -7.10 -6.94 -34.43
CA ARG A 589 -8.01 -6.29 -35.38
C ARG A 589 -8.21 -4.81 -35.09
N LEU A 590 -8.33 -4.48 -33.79
CA LEU A 590 -8.40 -3.08 -33.38
C LEU A 590 -7.09 -2.35 -33.67
N SER A 591 -5.93 -2.96 -33.35
CA SER A 591 -4.61 -2.42 -33.70
C SER A 591 -4.49 -2.16 -35.23
N ALA A 592 -4.85 -3.13 -36.05
CA ALA A 592 -4.82 -2.99 -37.52
C ALA A 592 -5.78 -1.88 -38.00
N ALA A 593 -6.97 -1.78 -37.41
CA ALA A 593 -7.95 -0.75 -37.76
C ALA A 593 -7.47 0.66 -37.35
N ILE A 594 -6.82 0.83 -36.17
CA ILE A 594 -6.20 2.08 -35.75
C ILE A 594 -5.08 2.48 -36.73
N THR A 595 -4.22 1.52 -37.09
CA THR A 595 -3.12 1.77 -38.05
C THR A 595 -3.65 2.18 -39.42
N ALA A 596 -4.64 1.47 -39.96
CA ALA A 596 -5.27 1.79 -41.25
C ALA A 596 -5.96 3.15 -41.23
N ASN A 597 -6.52 3.55 -40.07
CA ASN A 597 -7.23 4.81 -39.92
C ASN A 597 -6.31 6.05 -39.95
N LYS A 598 -5.01 5.89 -39.79
CA LYS A 598 -4.01 6.97 -39.88
C LYS A 598 -4.08 7.69 -41.25
N SER A 599 -4.31 6.96 -42.32
CA SER A 599 -4.46 7.48 -43.68
C SER A 599 -5.90 7.44 -44.20
N GLY A 600 -6.84 6.88 -43.45
CA GLY A 600 -8.24 6.72 -43.83
C GLY A 600 -9.05 8.02 -43.70
N GLN A 601 -10.20 8.08 -44.41
CA GLN A 601 -11.12 9.22 -44.31
C GLN A 601 -12.33 8.94 -43.41
N ALA A 602 -12.70 7.69 -43.22
CA ALA A 602 -13.84 7.30 -42.40
C ALA A 602 -13.44 7.14 -40.91
N PRO A 603 -14.32 7.45 -39.96
CA PRO A 603 -14.06 7.16 -38.53
C PRO A 603 -14.03 5.65 -38.28
N LEU A 604 -13.36 5.24 -37.22
CA LEU A 604 -13.36 3.88 -36.70
C LEU A 604 -14.75 3.55 -36.13
N GLU A 605 -15.39 2.48 -36.61
CA GLU A 605 -16.71 2.03 -36.13
C GLU A 605 -16.55 0.90 -35.11
N LEU A 606 -17.05 1.12 -33.90
CA LEU A 606 -17.01 0.17 -32.77
C LEU A 606 -18.45 -0.23 -32.41
N LEU A 607 -18.82 -1.49 -32.62
CA LEU A 607 -20.08 -2.03 -32.12
C LEU A 607 -19.87 -2.41 -30.65
N VAL A 608 -20.62 -1.78 -29.76
CA VAL A 608 -20.58 -2.01 -28.33
C VAL A 608 -21.91 -2.53 -27.81
N ARG A 609 -21.85 -3.22 -26.63
CA ARG A 609 -23.02 -3.75 -25.93
C ARG A 609 -23.02 -3.25 -24.48
N GLU A 610 -24.20 -2.87 -24.02
CA GLU A 610 -24.51 -2.58 -22.61
C GLU A 610 -25.75 -3.37 -22.20
N GLY A 611 -25.61 -4.42 -21.41
CA GLY A 611 -26.69 -5.38 -21.15
C GLY A 611 -27.20 -5.99 -22.48
N GLU A 612 -28.46 -5.76 -22.81
CA GLU A 612 -29.11 -6.22 -24.04
C GLU A 612 -29.07 -5.19 -25.19
N LEU A 613 -28.53 -3.99 -24.94
CA LEU A 613 -28.52 -2.90 -25.93
C LEU A 613 -27.22 -2.90 -26.72
N TYR A 614 -27.33 -2.80 -28.05
CA TYR A 614 -26.22 -2.66 -28.98
C TYR A 614 -26.26 -1.29 -29.62
N ARG A 615 -25.09 -0.66 -29.75
CA ARG A 615 -24.94 0.61 -30.49
C ARG A 615 -23.58 0.69 -31.18
N THR A 616 -23.51 1.41 -32.27
CA THR A 616 -22.25 1.69 -32.96
C THR A 616 -21.73 3.06 -32.50
N LEU A 617 -20.50 3.08 -32.00
CA LEU A 617 -19.76 4.31 -31.69
C LEU A 617 -18.80 4.60 -32.87
N ARG A 618 -18.60 5.87 -33.17
CA ARG A 618 -17.67 6.33 -34.20
C ARG A 618 -16.58 7.15 -33.57
N ILE A 619 -15.33 6.72 -33.76
CA ILE A 619 -14.15 7.37 -33.19
C ILE A 619 -13.29 7.92 -34.31
N ASP A 620 -13.07 9.22 -34.32
CA ASP A 620 -12.08 9.84 -35.17
C ASP A 620 -10.71 9.78 -34.49
N CYS A 621 -9.83 8.93 -35.02
CA CYS A 621 -8.47 8.73 -34.52
C CYS A 621 -7.52 8.67 -35.72
N ARG A 622 -6.63 9.67 -35.86
CA ARG A 622 -5.70 9.80 -36.98
C ARG A 622 -4.23 9.66 -36.60
N GLU A 623 -3.95 9.54 -35.29
CA GLU A 623 -2.57 9.50 -34.81
C GLU A 623 -1.91 8.12 -34.93
N GLY A 624 -2.70 7.06 -35.20
CA GLY A 624 -2.22 5.69 -35.26
C GLY A 624 -1.95 5.08 -33.88
N LEU A 625 -1.18 4.00 -33.85
CA LEU A 625 -0.76 3.37 -32.59
C LEU A 625 0.30 4.23 -31.91
N ARG A 626 0.20 4.34 -30.58
CA ARG A 626 1.09 5.16 -29.76
C ARG A 626 1.47 4.40 -28.50
N TYR A 627 2.73 4.05 -28.39
CA TYR A 627 3.34 3.44 -27.22
C TYR A 627 4.45 4.37 -26.69
N PRO A 628 4.46 4.72 -25.40
CA PRO A 628 5.45 5.65 -24.87
C PRO A 628 6.85 5.05 -24.87
N ARG A 629 7.83 5.88 -25.19
CA ARG A 629 9.24 5.57 -25.04
C ARG A 629 10.01 6.82 -24.65
N LEU A 630 11.14 6.65 -23.99
CA LEU A 630 12.09 7.73 -23.78
C LEU A 630 13.14 7.72 -24.90
N VAL A 631 13.37 8.88 -25.46
CA VAL A 631 14.38 9.10 -26.50
C VAL A 631 15.43 10.06 -25.97
N ARG A 632 16.69 9.76 -26.25
CA ARG A 632 17.80 10.61 -25.85
C ARG A 632 17.75 11.93 -26.61
N SER A 633 17.88 13.03 -25.87
CA SER A 633 17.97 14.38 -26.45
C SER A 633 19.32 14.55 -27.13
N THR A 634 19.32 15.13 -28.33
CA THR A 634 20.57 15.41 -29.08
C THR A 634 21.38 16.55 -28.45
N ALA A 635 20.71 17.45 -27.73
CA ALA A 635 21.33 18.55 -27.00
C ALA A 635 21.23 18.29 -25.48
N GLY A 636 22.31 18.47 -24.76
CA GLY A 636 22.36 18.32 -23.30
C GLY A 636 23.21 17.16 -22.81
N THR A 637 23.47 17.18 -21.50
CA THR A 637 24.28 16.16 -20.83
C THR A 637 23.38 14.99 -20.43
N GLU A 638 23.73 13.79 -20.85
CA GLU A 638 23.09 12.58 -20.36
C GLU A 638 23.43 12.36 -18.88
N ARG A 639 22.46 12.40 -18.01
CA ARG A 639 22.63 12.25 -16.55
C ARG A 639 21.88 11.04 -15.98
N LEU A 640 20.87 10.53 -16.67
CA LEU A 640 20.08 9.43 -16.13
C LEU A 640 20.92 8.16 -15.99
N ASP A 641 21.39 7.62 -17.10
CA ASP A 641 22.16 6.38 -17.10
C ASP A 641 23.60 6.58 -16.58
N ALA A 642 24.25 7.67 -17.01
CA ALA A 642 25.67 7.91 -16.70
C ALA A 642 25.93 8.40 -15.26
N ALA A 643 24.94 8.93 -14.56
CA ALA A 643 25.15 9.49 -13.24
C ALA A 643 24.12 9.05 -12.18
N ILE A 644 22.83 9.04 -12.49
CA ILE A 644 21.79 8.75 -11.50
C ILE A 644 21.66 7.25 -11.26
N LEU A 645 21.56 6.48 -12.34
CA LEU A 645 21.37 5.02 -12.28
C LEU A 645 22.68 4.24 -12.13
N GLN A 646 23.83 4.87 -12.24
CA GLN A 646 25.12 4.22 -12.10
C GLN A 646 25.35 3.74 -10.66
N ALA A 647 25.79 2.48 -10.49
CA ALA A 647 26.16 1.93 -9.19
C ALA A 647 27.26 2.75 -8.52
N ARG A 648 27.20 2.89 -7.20
CA ARG A 648 28.17 3.62 -6.37
C ARG A 648 29.24 2.70 -5.80
#